data_28db8a002b47852662a3033392ad5a89
#
_entry.id   28db8a002b47852662a3033392ad5a89
#
_cell.length_a   1.000
_cell.length_b   1.000
_cell.length_c   1.000
_cell.angle_alpha   90.00
_cell.angle_beta   90.00
_cell.angle_gamma   90.00
#
_symmetry.space_group_name_H-M   'P 1'
#
loop_
_entity.id
_entity.type
_entity.pdbx_description
1 polymer ?
#
loop_
_entity_poly.entity_id
_entity_poly.type
_entity_poly.pdbx_seq_one_letter_code
_entity_poly.pdbx_strand_id
1 'polypeptide(L)'
;MIEIALVGNPNSGKSTLFNALTSERQRVGNWTGVTNEIKKAKYKKNKEIEIVDLPGIYSQSATTVDTKTAINYLKSNNNTLIINVIDSTNLKRNLYLTCELIRLQKPIVLAVNMCDIIAKNGKVFNKDLLSKRLGVPVVEISALKNYNLDKLISVAVKNNEIPNQIFLDNYKGDEHQKYYSFINDVTNGVISGKENVRQFSSNADKILMHKIWGIPLFFLVMTAVYYLSINLGGVFGNVISNCFSVLSNLVEIKLNELGVGEWLISLCADAIISSVGGILSFLPQILILFTLLALIEDSGYAVRVVYLFDGVFRKFGLGGKSLMPMIVSCGCTVTGLMSTRIIEGRKERIMTIFLSPFMPCGAKTAVFAYFASAFFNGNALVAASMYFLGIICVGVFGLILKRTKYFKNLNDFFVMEIPPIRKPSIKNVINVIIEKIKEFLTKAALAVFCVSVFLWLLKSVGIRGYVGEKIEDSFLYLIGNAISWIFTPLGFSSWQTSVALLSGTFAKEAIVETLELIANNSQQLFNSTYSAYAFMAFVLLSPPCVASLATAYRELNSKKLFFLMCTFQFVAAYTVAFLINLLGYLICSFTNLILSLIIVIMIMISVVFAIKRLSKRGCINCAHKCYGDKKCNKKVKRFTT
;
A
#
# COMPACT_ATOMS: atom_id res chain seq x y z
N MET A 1 -7.15 25.72 -30.44
CA MET A 1 -7.47 24.81 -29.31
C MET A 1 -6.89 25.45 -28.06
N ILE A 2 -7.74 25.77 -27.07
CA ILE A 2 -7.31 26.43 -25.83
C ILE A 2 -6.97 25.32 -24.83
N GLU A 3 -5.74 25.34 -24.30
CA GLU A 3 -5.29 24.39 -23.32
C GLU A 3 -5.37 24.97 -21.91
N ILE A 4 -6.06 24.29 -20.99
CA ILE A 4 -6.24 24.68 -19.59
C ILE A 4 -5.61 23.62 -18.69
N ALA A 5 -4.55 23.98 -17.95
CA ALA A 5 -3.93 23.09 -16.97
C ALA A 5 -4.54 23.28 -15.59
N LEU A 6 -5.03 22.18 -15.00
CA LEU A 6 -5.45 22.13 -13.62
C LEU A 6 -4.23 21.85 -12.74
N VAL A 7 -3.93 22.79 -11.85
CA VAL A 7 -2.84 22.70 -10.88
C VAL A 7 -3.44 22.84 -9.47
N GLY A 8 -2.82 22.30 -8.47
CA GLY A 8 -3.25 22.48 -7.09
C GLY A 8 -2.62 21.49 -6.15
N ASN A 9 -2.75 21.77 -4.87
CA ASN A 9 -2.24 20.88 -3.83
C ASN A 9 -2.98 19.53 -3.86
N PRO A 10 -2.35 18.46 -3.43
CA PRO A 10 -3.06 17.21 -3.16
C PRO A 10 -4.27 17.46 -2.26
N ASN A 11 -5.36 16.77 -2.52
CA ASN A 11 -6.66 16.89 -1.82
C ASN A 11 -7.43 18.23 -1.99
N SER A 12 -6.98 19.16 -2.83
CA SER A 12 -7.74 20.38 -3.16
C SER A 12 -9.02 20.12 -3.98
N GLY A 13 -9.23 18.88 -4.43
CA GLY A 13 -10.37 18.49 -5.27
C GLY A 13 -10.15 18.66 -6.78
N LYS A 14 -8.89 18.73 -7.22
CA LYS A 14 -8.48 18.89 -8.61
C LYS A 14 -9.03 17.78 -9.52
N SER A 15 -8.83 16.50 -9.19
CA SER A 15 -9.36 15.37 -9.98
C SER A 15 -10.90 15.29 -9.94
N THR A 16 -11.53 15.75 -8.86
CA THR A 16 -13.00 15.89 -8.80
C THR A 16 -13.46 16.95 -9.80
N LEU A 17 -12.75 18.07 -9.88
CA LEU A 17 -13.04 19.13 -10.84
C LEU A 17 -12.84 18.64 -12.28
N PHE A 18 -11.74 17.93 -12.55
CA PHE A 18 -11.47 17.34 -13.86
C PHE A 18 -12.62 16.41 -14.29
N ASN A 19 -13.06 15.49 -13.44
CA ASN A 19 -14.19 14.59 -13.72
C ASN A 19 -15.52 15.33 -13.93
N ALA A 20 -15.72 16.44 -13.23
CA ALA A 20 -16.91 17.27 -13.39
C ALA A 20 -16.91 18.02 -14.73
N LEU A 21 -15.75 18.47 -15.20
CA LEU A 21 -15.59 19.24 -16.44
C LEU A 21 -15.49 18.34 -17.69
N THR A 22 -14.96 17.13 -17.56
CA THR A 22 -14.70 16.20 -18.67
C THR A 22 -15.63 14.99 -18.60
N SER A 23 -15.72 14.22 -19.69
CA SER A 23 -16.47 12.95 -19.72
C SER A 23 -15.64 11.77 -19.20
N GLU A 24 -14.34 11.97 -18.96
CA GLU A 24 -13.47 10.95 -18.42
C GLU A 24 -13.61 10.83 -16.91
N ARG A 25 -13.41 9.62 -16.39
CA ARG A 25 -13.46 9.35 -14.95
C ARG A 25 -12.07 9.08 -14.43
N GLN A 26 -11.56 9.98 -13.62
CA GLN A 26 -10.36 9.75 -12.81
C GLN A 26 -10.72 9.21 -11.43
N ARG A 27 -9.77 8.45 -10.87
CA ARG A 27 -9.87 7.98 -9.49
C ARG A 27 -9.78 9.18 -8.55
N VAL A 28 -10.80 9.38 -7.74
CA VAL A 28 -10.84 10.40 -6.70
C VAL A 28 -10.68 9.68 -5.37
N GLY A 29 -9.62 9.97 -4.64
CA GLY A 29 -9.37 9.40 -3.30
C GLY A 29 -9.02 10.50 -2.30
N ASN A 30 -9.22 10.21 -1.02
CA ASN A 30 -8.88 11.11 0.09
C ASN A 30 -7.40 11.01 0.49
N TRP A 31 -6.54 10.61 -0.46
CA TRP A 31 -5.14 10.27 -0.26
C TRP A 31 -4.23 11.05 -1.22
N THR A 32 -3.06 11.45 -0.76
CA THR A 32 -2.05 12.11 -1.60
C THR A 32 -1.43 11.12 -2.59
N GLY A 33 -1.21 11.55 -3.86
CA GLY A 33 -0.54 10.73 -4.88
C GLY A 33 -1.46 9.86 -5.74
N VAL A 34 -2.77 10.16 -5.79
CA VAL A 34 -3.74 9.42 -6.62
C VAL A 34 -3.55 9.70 -8.11
N THR A 35 -3.03 10.87 -8.49
CA THR A 35 -2.82 11.29 -9.87
C THR A 35 -1.32 11.40 -10.13
N ASN A 36 -0.71 10.35 -10.70
CA ASN A 36 0.74 10.30 -10.98
C ASN A 36 1.07 10.53 -12.47
N GLU A 37 0.05 10.62 -13.33
CA GLU A 37 0.20 10.79 -14.77
C GLU A 37 -0.56 12.02 -15.24
N ILE A 38 -0.03 12.69 -16.26
CA ILE A 38 -0.71 13.79 -16.94
C ILE A 38 -1.86 13.20 -17.74
N LYS A 39 -3.08 13.69 -17.51
CA LYS A 39 -4.25 13.30 -18.29
C LYS A 39 -4.84 14.48 -19.01
N LYS A 40 -5.17 14.26 -20.28
CA LYS A 40 -5.79 15.25 -21.16
C LYS A 40 -7.17 14.79 -21.59
N ALA A 41 -8.14 15.67 -21.52
CA ALA A 41 -9.49 15.40 -21.99
C ALA A 41 -10.17 16.69 -22.45
N LYS A 42 -11.11 16.54 -23.37
CA LYS A 42 -11.90 17.66 -23.89
C LYS A 42 -12.98 18.09 -22.90
N TYR A 43 -13.21 19.39 -22.81
CA TYR A 43 -14.31 19.94 -22.04
C TYR A 43 -15.67 19.50 -22.59
N LYS A 44 -16.58 19.07 -21.72
CA LYS A 44 -17.90 18.51 -22.11
C LYS A 44 -18.73 19.43 -23.00
N LYS A 45 -18.71 20.74 -22.73
CA LYS A 45 -19.56 21.73 -23.38
C LYS A 45 -18.91 22.37 -24.62
N ASN A 46 -17.59 22.38 -24.68
CA ASN A 46 -16.84 22.93 -25.83
C ASN A 46 -15.59 22.08 -26.10
N LYS A 47 -15.60 21.37 -27.23
CA LYS A 47 -14.52 20.46 -27.65
C LYS A 47 -13.24 21.19 -28.12
N GLU A 48 -13.27 22.50 -28.28
CA GLU A 48 -12.11 23.34 -28.61
C GLU A 48 -11.22 23.59 -27.38
N ILE A 49 -11.75 23.32 -26.17
CA ILE A 49 -11.02 23.46 -24.90
C ILE A 49 -10.55 22.08 -24.46
N GLU A 50 -9.23 21.95 -24.29
CA GLU A 50 -8.60 20.77 -23.70
C GLU A 50 -8.24 21.05 -22.25
N ILE A 51 -8.63 20.16 -21.35
CA ILE A 51 -8.33 20.23 -19.92
C ILE A 51 -7.28 19.21 -19.61
N VAL A 52 -6.20 19.67 -18.95
CA VAL A 52 -5.06 18.85 -18.57
C VAL A 52 -5.00 18.75 -17.06
N ASP A 53 -5.14 17.54 -16.50
CA ASP A 53 -4.96 17.30 -15.06
C ASP A 53 -3.50 16.97 -14.77
N LEU A 54 -2.81 17.88 -14.10
CA LEU A 54 -1.43 17.69 -13.68
C LEU A 54 -1.37 17.00 -12.31
N PRO A 55 -0.29 16.25 -12.00
CA PRO A 55 -0.07 15.73 -10.66
C PRO A 55 -0.18 16.79 -9.57
N GLY A 56 -0.71 16.44 -8.41
CA GLY A 56 -0.81 17.37 -7.27
C GLY A 56 0.57 17.73 -6.73
N ILE A 57 0.83 19.02 -6.57
CA ILE A 57 2.11 19.53 -6.09
C ILE A 57 1.92 20.46 -4.90
N TYR A 58 2.89 20.47 -3.97
CA TYR A 58 2.86 21.38 -2.81
C TYR A 58 3.69 22.64 -3.02
N SER A 59 4.80 22.52 -3.75
CA SER A 59 5.76 23.59 -4.04
C SER A 59 6.59 23.21 -5.25
N GLN A 60 7.07 24.21 -6.01
CA GLN A 60 7.99 24.00 -7.15
C GLN A 60 9.38 23.52 -6.70
N SER A 61 9.77 23.83 -5.46
CA SER A 61 11.05 23.41 -4.87
C SER A 61 11.09 21.94 -4.47
N ALA A 62 9.93 21.27 -4.42
CA ALA A 62 9.87 19.85 -4.08
C ALA A 62 10.54 18.99 -5.17
N THR A 63 11.42 18.08 -4.75
CA THR A 63 12.22 17.23 -5.64
C THR A 63 11.51 15.96 -6.11
N THR A 64 10.20 15.86 -5.90
CA THR A 64 9.40 14.69 -6.28
C THR A 64 9.27 14.56 -7.81
N VAL A 65 9.12 13.33 -8.30
CA VAL A 65 8.93 13.07 -9.73
C VAL A 65 7.69 13.79 -10.25
N ASP A 66 6.61 13.79 -9.47
CA ASP A 66 5.33 14.40 -9.81
C ASP A 66 5.46 15.93 -9.95
N THR A 67 6.19 16.56 -9.01
CA THR A 67 6.48 18.00 -9.08
C THR A 67 7.28 18.36 -10.33
N LYS A 68 8.33 17.58 -10.63
CA LYS A 68 9.14 17.81 -11.83
C LYS A 68 8.33 17.67 -13.11
N THR A 69 7.46 16.65 -13.16
CA THR A 69 6.58 16.41 -14.33
C THR A 69 5.62 17.57 -14.54
N ALA A 70 4.94 18.03 -13.48
CA ALA A 70 4.01 19.15 -13.56
C ALA A 70 4.71 20.48 -13.96
N ILE A 71 5.85 20.79 -13.33
CA ILE A 71 6.60 22.01 -13.62
C ILE A 71 7.19 22.00 -15.02
N ASN A 72 7.77 20.87 -15.45
CA ASN A 72 8.31 20.77 -16.81
C ASN A 72 7.20 20.95 -17.85
N TYR A 73 6.02 20.37 -17.60
CA TYR A 73 4.86 20.59 -18.47
C TYR A 73 4.47 22.06 -18.55
N LEU A 74 4.37 22.74 -17.40
CA LEU A 74 4.04 24.16 -17.37
C LEU A 74 5.11 25.05 -18.01
N LYS A 75 6.38 24.68 -17.93
CA LYS A 75 7.47 25.44 -18.55
C LYS A 75 7.57 25.22 -20.06
N SER A 76 7.32 24.00 -20.54
CA SER A 76 7.44 23.67 -21.98
C SER A 76 6.28 24.20 -22.83
N ASN A 77 5.10 24.43 -22.26
CA ASN A 77 3.90 24.85 -22.98
C ASN A 77 3.57 26.33 -22.69
N ASN A 78 4.02 27.24 -23.57
CA ASN A 78 3.89 28.69 -23.31
C ASN A 78 2.45 29.24 -23.34
N ASN A 79 1.54 28.60 -24.06
CA ASN A 79 0.16 29.08 -24.27
C ASN A 79 -0.88 28.41 -23.35
N THR A 80 -0.44 27.79 -22.26
CA THR A 80 -1.35 27.08 -21.34
C THR A 80 -1.90 28.04 -20.29
N LEU A 81 -3.23 28.12 -20.17
CA LEU A 81 -3.92 28.81 -19.08
C LEU A 81 -3.86 27.95 -17.82
N ILE A 82 -3.59 28.54 -16.68
CA ILE A 82 -3.50 27.83 -15.42
C ILE A 82 -4.77 28.04 -14.60
N ILE A 83 -5.46 26.98 -14.22
CA ILE A 83 -6.46 27.00 -13.15
C ILE A 83 -5.82 26.38 -11.91
N ASN A 84 -5.52 27.21 -10.92
CA ASN A 84 -5.03 26.72 -9.64
C ASN A 84 -6.19 26.42 -8.70
N VAL A 85 -6.37 25.13 -8.35
CA VAL A 85 -7.45 24.64 -7.49
C VAL A 85 -6.96 24.63 -6.06
N ILE A 86 -7.59 25.42 -5.21
CA ILE A 86 -7.25 25.54 -3.79
C ILE A 86 -8.40 25.09 -2.90
N ASP A 87 -8.06 24.50 -1.76
CA ASP A 87 -9.01 24.14 -0.71
C ASP A 87 -9.28 25.35 0.17
N SER A 88 -10.53 25.82 0.17
CA SER A 88 -10.98 26.94 1.00
C SER A 88 -10.83 26.71 2.49
N THR A 89 -10.82 25.45 2.95
CA THR A 89 -10.66 25.09 4.37
C THR A 89 -9.21 25.22 4.86
N ASN A 90 -8.24 25.18 3.92
CA ASN A 90 -6.79 25.30 4.19
C ASN A 90 -6.14 26.39 3.32
N LEU A 91 -6.76 27.57 3.29
CA LEU A 91 -6.41 28.65 2.37
C LEU A 91 -4.93 29.04 2.43
N LYS A 92 -4.39 29.31 3.62
CA LYS A 92 -3.00 29.77 3.80
C LYS A 92 -1.98 28.84 3.17
N ARG A 93 -2.15 27.55 3.36
CA ARG A 93 -1.23 26.55 2.83
C ARG A 93 -1.32 26.41 1.32
N ASN A 94 -2.55 26.44 0.78
CA ASN A 94 -2.76 26.31 -0.66
C ASN A 94 -2.24 27.54 -1.42
N LEU A 95 -2.28 28.71 -0.82
CA LEU A 95 -1.77 29.96 -1.41
C LEU A 95 -0.24 29.97 -1.59
N TYR A 96 0.51 29.13 -0.86
CA TYR A 96 1.95 29.01 -1.06
C TYR A 96 2.27 28.61 -2.52
N LEU A 97 1.63 27.57 -3.00
CA LEU A 97 1.76 27.14 -4.41
C LEU A 97 1.27 28.24 -5.38
N THR A 98 0.18 28.95 -5.03
CA THR A 98 -0.31 30.07 -5.85
C THR A 98 0.75 31.14 -6.04
N CYS A 99 1.44 31.53 -4.97
CA CYS A 99 2.52 32.52 -5.04
C CYS A 99 3.68 32.05 -5.94
N GLU A 100 4.04 30.77 -5.88
CA GLU A 100 5.06 30.20 -6.76
C GLU A 100 4.60 30.14 -8.23
N LEU A 101 3.32 29.82 -8.49
CA LEU A 101 2.76 29.77 -9.84
C LEU A 101 2.70 31.16 -10.50
N ILE A 102 2.42 32.21 -9.74
CA ILE A 102 2.42 33.60 -10.22
C ILE A 102 3.82 33.98 -10.77
N ARG A 103 4.91 33.47 -10.19
CA ARG A 103 6.29 33.67 -10.69
C ARG A 103 6.55 33.07 -12.07
N LEU A 104 5.72 32.12 -12.53
CA LEU A 104 5.84 31.57 -13.88
C LEU A 104 5.39 32.55 -14.98
N GLN A 105 4.82 33.70 -14.61
CA GLN A 105 4.38 34.75 -15.54
C GLN A 105 3.42 34.21 -16.62
N LYS A 106 2.43 33.43 -16.21
CA LYS A 106 1.38 32.86 -17.08
C LYS A 106 0.00 33.29 -16.62
N PRO A 107 -0.99 33.35 -17.53
CA PRO A 107 -2.37 33.61 -17.13
C PRO A 107 -2.85 32.57 -16.12
N ILE A 108 -3.30 33.03 -14.96
CA ILE A 108 -3.74 32.18 -13.86
C ILE A 108 -5.11 32.61 -13.34
N VAL A 109 -5.95 31.63 -13.05
CA VAL A 109 -7.24 31.81 -12.35
C VAL A 109 -7.25 30.94 -11.10
N LEU A 110 -7.66 31.51 -9.99
CA LEU A 110 -7.75 30.82 -8.71
C LEU A 110 -9.15 30.23 -8.53
N ALA A 111 -9.25 28.90 -8.53
CA ALA A 111 -10.49 28.19 -8.26
C ALA A 111 -10.56 27.78 -6.78
N VAL A 112 -11.31 28.52 -5.98
CA VAL A 112 -11.51 28.26 -4.54
C VAL A 112 -12.58 27.20 -4.40
N ASN A 113 -12.15 25.96 -4.15
CA ASN A 113 -13.04 24.81 -4.04
C ASN A 113 -13.51 24.58 -2.61
N MET A 114 -14.54 23.74 -2.43
CA MET A 114 -15.16 23.41 -1.13
C MET A 114 -15.83 24.61 -0.43
N CYS A 115 -16.26 25.62 -1.16
CA CYS A 115 -16.98 26.79 -0.60
C CYS A 115 -18.26 26.38 0.12
N ASP A 116 -18.89 25.28 -0.27
CA ASP A 116 -20.05 24.70 0.41
C ASP A 116 -19.73 24.24 1.85
N ILE A 117 -18.48 23.87 2.15
CA ILE A 117 -18.05 23.51 3.51
C ILE A 117 -17.91 24.76 4.37
N ILE A 118 -17.33 25.84 3.82
CA ILE A 118 -17.20 27.12 4.51
C ILE A 118 -18.59 27.68 4.87
N ALA A 119 -19.51 27.70 3.89
CA ALA A 119 -20.86 28.14 4.08
C ALA A 119 -21.63 27.34 5.15
N LYS A 120 -21.47 26.00 5.15
CA LYS A 120 -22.04 25.11 6.19
C LYS A 120 -21.50 25.39 7.60
N ASN A 121 -20.25 25.87 7.70
CA ASN A 121 -19.61 26.20 8.97
C ASN A 121 -19.92 27.64 9.43
N GLY A 122 -20.85 28.36 8.77
CA GLY A 122 -21.24 29.72 9.13
C GLY A 122 -20.15 30.77 8.85
N LYS A 123 -19.14 30.43 8.03
CA LYS A 123 -18.09 31.37 7.64
C LYS A 123 -18.41 31.98 6.27
N VAL A 124 -18.03 33.23 6.10
CA VAL A 124 -18.18 33.97 4.84
C VAL A 124 -16.81 34.16 4.21
N PHE A 125 -16.69 33.79 2.92
CA PHE A 125 -15.47 33.98 2.15
C PHE A 125 -15.60 35.24 1.28
N ASN A 126 -14.60 36.13 1.36
CA ASN A 126 -14.56 37.35 0.58
C ASN A 126 -13.61 37.18 -0.62
N LYS A 127 -14.17 36.77 -1.76
CA LYS A 127 -13.43 36.52 -3.01
C LYS A 127 -12.82 37.81 -3.57
N ASP A 128 -13.52 38.93 -3.46
CA ASP A 128 -13.10 40.21 -4.09
C ASP A 128 -11.87 40.78 -3.36
N LEU A 129 -11.86 40.64 -2.01
CA LEU A 129 -10.70 41.01 -1.21
C LEU A 129 -9.46 40.15 -1.55
N LEU A 130 -9.65 38.82 -1.73
CA LEU A 130 -8.56 37.92 -2.09
C LEU A 130 -8.05 38.22 -3.51
N SER A 131 -8.96 38.42 -4.47
CA SER A 131 -8.63 38.77 -5.84
C SER A 131 -7.82 40.07 -5.94
N LYS A 132 -8.27 41.10 -5.23
CA LYS A 132 -7.59 42.40 -5.19
C LYS A 132 -6.18 42.34 -4.60
N ARG A 133 -5.99 41.51 -3.55
CA ARG A 133 -4.67 41.39 -2.89
C ARG A 133 -3.68 40.51 -3.63
N LEU A 134 -4.17 39.47 -4.33
CA LEU A 134 -3.32 38.58 -5.12
C LEU A 134 -3.10 39.07 -6.56
N GLY A 135 -3.94 39.98 -7.06
CA GLY A 135 -3.88 40.42 -8.46
C GLY A 135 -4.28 39.34 -9.47
N VAL A 136 -5.07 38.33 -9.05
CA VAL A 136 -5.54 37.24 -9.91
C VAL A 136 -7.06 37.07 -9.78
N PRO A 137 -7.78 36.69 -10.86
CA PRO A 137 -9.19 36.38 -10.78
C PRO A 137 -9.46 35.22 -9.84
N VAL A 138 -10.45 35.35 -8.96
CA VAL A 138 -10.87 34.34 -7.98
C VAL A 138 -12.30 33.90 -8.25
N VAL A 139 -12.50 32.59 -8.40
CA VAL A 139 -13.83 31.99 -8.60
C VAL A 139 -14.11 30.97 -7.49
N GLU A 140 -15.21 31.16 -6.79
CA GLU A 140 -15.70 30.18 -5.80
C GLU A 140 -16.41 29.03 -6.50
N ILE A 141 -16.02 27.80 -6.18
CA ILE A 141 -16.58 26.60 -6.76
C ILE A 141 -16.90 25.52 -5.71
N SER A 142 -17.77 24.60 -6.07
CA SER A 142 -17.84 23.29 -5.43
C SER A 142 -17.83 22.22 -6.53
N ALA A 143 -16.67 21.59 -6.74
CA ALA A 143 -16.50 20.55 -7.75
C ALA A 143 -17.42 19.34 -7.50
N LEU A 144 -17.70 19.02 -6.23
CA LEU A 144 -18.59 17.92 -5.86
C LEU A 144 -20.06 18.21 -6.21
N LYS A 145 -20.49 19.47 -6.10
CA LYS A 145 -21.88 19.90 -6.37
C LYS A 145 -22.06 20.49 -7.77
N ASN A 146 -21.05 20.51 -8.59
CA ASN A 146 -21.03 21.17 -9.91
C ASN A 146 -21.41 22.67 -9.85
N TYR A 147 -21.07 23.36 -8.76
CA TYR A 147 -21.40 24.76 -8.56
C TYR A 147 -20.35 25.67 -9.21
N ASN A 148 -20.78 26.67 -9.98
CA ASN A 148 -19.97 27.69 -10.66
C ASN A 148 -18.91 27.16 -11.65
N LEU A 149 -19.00 25.94 -12.16
CA LEU A 149 -17.99 25.37 -13.04
C LEU A 149 -17.93 26.08 -14.40
N ASP A 150 -19.09 26.42 -14.99
CA ASP A 150 -19.15 27.14 -16.26
C ASP A 150 -18.58 28.55 -16.14
N LYS A 151 -18.85 29.22 -15.02
CA LYS A 151 -18.27 30.52 -14.70
C LYS A 151 -16.76 30.45 -14.59
N LEU A 152 -16.21 29.38 -13.97
CA LEU A 152 -14.77 29.18 -13.88
C LEU A 152 -14.14 29.10 -15.26
N ILE A 153 -14.68 28.29 -16.16
CA ILE A 153 -14.16 28.13 -17.52
C ILE A 153 -14.29 29.44 -18.31
N SER A 154 -15.43 30.13 -18.21
CA SER A 154 -15.63 31.42 -18.92
C SER A 154 -14.67 32.51 -18.45
N VAL A 155 -14.35 32.55 -17.14
CA VAL A 155 -13.35 33.46 -16.57
C VAL A 155 -11.95 33.08 -17.04
N ALA A 156 -11.60 31.78 -17.04
CA ALA A 156 -10.30 31.29 -17.46
C ALA A 156 -10.04 31.61 -18.95
N VAL A 157 -11.00 31.38 -19.82
CA VAL A 157 -10.87 31.67 -21.27
C VAL A 157 -10.77 33.15 -21.57
N LYS A 158 -11.45 34.00 -20.79
CA LYS A 158 -11.40 35.46 -20.94
C LYS A 158 -10.15 36.09 -20.34
N ASN A 159 -9.49 35.39 -19.41
CA ASN A 159 -8.33 35.93 -18.69
C ASN A 159 -7.04 35.70 -19.49
N ASN A 160 -6.60 36.71 -20.21
CA ASN A 160 -5.30 36.75 -20.90
C ASN A 160 -4.27 37.59 -20.14
N GLU A 161 -4.62 38.11 -18.95
CA GLU A 161 -3.73 38.96 -18.18
C GLU A 161 -2.72 38.11 -17.40
N ILE A 162 -1.46 38.52 -17.48
CA ILE A 162 -0.38 37.93 -16.68
C ILE A 162 -0.41 38.66 -15.33
N PRO A 163 -0.44 37.89 -14.21
CA PRO A 163 -0.50 38.50 -12.89
C PRO A 163 0.77 39.31 -12.59
N ASN A 164 0.61 40.39 -11.84
CA ASN A 164 1.73 41.20 -11.36
C ASN A 164 2.68 40.35 -10.52
N GLN A 165 3.98 40.62 -10.62
CA GLN A 165 4.97 39.94 -9.78
C GLN A 165 4.73 40.21 -8.31
N ILE A 166 4.87 39.19 -7.47
CA ILE A 166 4.82 39.34 -6.02
C ILE A 166 6.18 39.83 -5.55
N PHE A 167 6.20 41.06 -5.03
CA PHE A 167 7.39 41.64 -4.43
C PHE A 167 7.52 41.19 -2.97
N LEU A 168 8.48 40.29 -2.71
CA LEU A 168 8.75 39.76 -1.37
C LEU A 168 9.79 40.58 -0.58
N ASP A 169 10.34 41.64 -1.19
CA ASP A 169 11.43 42.44 -0.61
C ASP A 169 11.00 43.21 0.64
N ASN A 170 9.70 43.48 0.77
CA ASN A 170 9.13 44.13 1.94
C ASN A 170 9.07 43.22 3.19
N TYR A 171 9.35 41.92 3.05
CA TYR A 171 9.26 40.94 4.13
C TYR A 171 10.65 40.48 4.58
N LYS A 172 10.85 40.36 5.90
CA LYS A 172 12.12 39.93 6.51
C LYS A 172 12.18 38.41 6.66
N GLY A 173 13.37 37.82 6.52
CA GLY A 173 13.63 36.41 6.74
C GLY A 173 14.10 35.67 5.49
N ASP A 174 14.17 34.34 5.57
CA ASP A 174 14.44 33.48 4.43
C ASP A 174 13.26 33.47 3.44
N GLU A 175 13.44 32.90 2.26
CA GLU A 175 12.43 32.89 1.19
C GLU A 175 11.11 32.28 1.67
N HIS A 176 11.14 31.21 2.46
CA HIS A 176 9.94 30.58 3.02
C HIS A 176 9.23 31.50 4.03
N GLN A 177 9.96 32.18 4.89
CA GLN A 177 9.37 33.09 5.88
C GLN A 177 8.71 34.30 5.21
N LYS A 178 9.32 34.83 4.16
CA LYS A 178 8.77 35.92 3.34
C LYS A 178 7.42 35.52 2.71
N TYR A 179 7.33 34.32 2.12
CA TYR A 179 6.06 33.82 1.57
C TYR A 179 4.98 33.66 2.64
N TYR A 180 5.32 33.08 3.80
CA TYR A 180 4.33 32.94 4.87
C TYR A 180 3.85 34.27 5.43
N SER A 181 4.71 35.26 5.56
CA SER A 181 4.35 36.61 6.00
C SER A 181 3.40 37.27 5.00
N PHE A 182 3.74 37.23 3.71
CA PHE A 182 2.88 37.71 2.63
C PHE A 182 1.50 37.01 2.62
N ILE A 183 1.47 35.69 2.73
CA ILE A 183 0.22 34.92 2.75
C ILE A 183 -0.63 35.28 3.96
N ASN A 184 -0.04 35.53 5.12
CA ASN A 184 -0.77 35.96 6.30
C ASN A 184 -1.45 37.32 6.07
N ASP A 185 -0.78 38.26 5.45
CA ASP A 185 -1.33 39.57 5.13
C ASP A 185 -2.45 39.47 4.09
N VAL A 186 -2.24 38.66 3.04
CA VAL A 186 -3.24 38.43 1.99
C VAL A 186 -4.51 37.77 2.54
N THR A 187 -4.36 36.81 3.45
CA THR A 187 -5.49 36.03 4.00
C THR A 187 -6.21 36.73 5.16
N ASN A 188 -5.63 37.78 5.71
CA ASN A 188 -6.23 38.49 6.84
C ASN A 188 -7.59 39.11 6.45
N GLY A 189 -8.66 38.72 7.16
CA GLY A 189 -10.04 39.18 6.89
C GLY A 189 -10.70 38.56 5.65
N VAL A 190 -10.06 37.64 4.90
CA VAL A 190 -10.67 36.97 3.74
C VAL A 190 -11.73 35.96 4.17
N ILE A 191 -11.54 35.29 5.30
CA ILE A 191 -12.54 34.42 5.90
C ILE A 191 -12.98 35.05 7.22
N SER A 192 -14.26 35.40 7.32
CA SER A 192 -14.89 35.95 8.49
C SER A 192 -15.97 35.00 9.02
N GLY A 193 -16.25 35.05 10.35
CA GLY A 193 -17.24 34.22 11.02
C GLY A 193 -16.67 33.39 12.17
N LYS A 194 -17.54 33.08 13.15
CA LYS A 194 -17.17 32.21 14.29
C LYS A 194 -17.04 30.77 13.82
N GLU A 195 -16.01 30.09 14.30
CA GLU A 195 -15.75 28.71 13.98
C GLU A 195 -16.70 27.78 14.75
N ASN A 196 -17.78 27.38 14.13
CA ASN A 196 -18.56 26.21 14.58
C ASN A 196 -17.80 24.93 14.19
N VAL A 197 -16.62 24.72 14.80
CA VAL A 197 -15.86 23.50 14.64
C VAL A 197 -16.71 22.36 15.21
N ARG A 198 -17.11 21.44 14.37
CA ARG A 198 -17.70 20.19 14.85
C ARG A 198 -16.65 19.50 15.71
N GLN A 199 -16.83 19.57 17.03
CA GLN A 199 -15.96 18.93 18.05
C GLN A 199 -15.77 17.42 17.84
N PHE A 200 -16.61 16.80 17.00
CA PHE A 200 -16.57 15.36 16.78
C PHE A 200 -15.27 14.87 16.15
N SER A 201 -14.72 15.53 15.11
CA SER A 201 -13.44 15.10 14.53
C SER A 201 -12.28 15.32 15.49
N SER A 202 -12.29 16.42 16.26
CA SER A 202 -11.22 16.71 17.22
C SER A 202 -11.19 15.73 18.40
N ASN A 203 -12.34 15.25 18.86
CA ASN A 203 -12.42 14.27 19.94
C ASN A 203 -12.05 12.85 19.46
N ALA A 204 -12.49 12.46 18.26
CA ALA A 204 -12.07 11.21 17.66
C ALA A 204 -10.56 11.21 17.40
N ASP A 205 -9.98 12.31 16.92
CA ASP A 205 -8.56 12.44 16.67
C ASP A 205 -7.72 12.33 17.94
N LYS A 206 -8.20 12.83 19.09
CA LYS A 206 -7.54 12.68 20.39
C LYS A 206 -7.37 11.21 20.78
N ILE A 207 -8.34 10.35 20.45
CA ILE A 207 -8.31 8.92 20.76
C ILE A 207 -7.50 8.17 19.70
N LEU A 208 -7.80 8.41 18.41
CA LEU A 208 -7.21 7.69 17.28
C LEU A 208 -5.71 7.98 17.11
N MET A 209 -5.27 9.19 17.45
CA MET A 209 -3.88 9.61 17.35
C MET A 209 -3.15 9.56 18.70
N HIS A 210 -3.79 9.04 19.75
CA HIS A 210 -3.17 8.93 21.06
C HIS A 210 -2.03 7.93 21.03
N LYS A 211 -0.85 8.31 21.47
CA LYS A 211 0.40 7.56 21.35
C LYS A 211 0.36 6.17 22.03
N ILE A 212 -0.46 6.00 23.07
CA ILE A 212 -0.62 4.73 23.80
C ILE A 212 -1.87 3.99 23.31
N TRP A 213 -3.03 4.65 23.24
CA TRP A 213 -4.30 4.02 22.90
C TRP A 213 -4.53 3.82 21.40
N GLY A 214 -3.89 4.62 20.56
CA GLY A 214 -4.01 4.50 19.09
C GLY A 214 -3.45 3.18 18.55
N ILE A 215 -2.36 2.65 19.15
CA ILE A 215 -1.73 1.40 18.71
C ILE A 215 -2.62 0.17 19.00
N PRO A 216 -3.10 -0.08 20.23
CA PRO A 216 -4.05 -1.15 20.48
C PRO A 216 -5.34 -1.07 19.65
N LEU A 217 -5.87 0.16 19.49
CA LEU A 217 -7.07 0.37 18.69
C LEU A 217 -6.83 0.03 17.21
N PHE A 218 -5.66 0.37 16.66
CA PHE A 218 -5.27 -0.04 15.32
C PHE A 218 -5.26 -1.57 15.17
N PHE A 219 -4.62 -2.28 16.09
CA PHE A 219 -4.60 -3.75 16.05
C PHE A 219 -6.00 -4.34 16.18
N LEU A 220 -6.86 -3.77 17.02
CA LEU A 220 -8.25 -4.20 17.17
C LEU A 220 -9.03 -4.04 15.86
N VAL A 221 -8.94 -2.86 15.22
CA VAL A 221 -9.62 -2.59 13.94
C VAL A 221 -9.12 -3.54 12.85
N MET A 222 -7.79 -3.74 12.75
CA MET A 222 -7.23 -4.63 11.73
C MET A 222 -7.60 -6.10 12.00
N THR A 223 -7.58 -6.54 13.25
CA THR A 223 -8.05 -7.89 13.64
C THR A 223 -9.51 -8.07 13.25
N ALA A 224 -10.38 -7.10 13.50
CA ALA A 224 -11.79 -7.17 13.10
C ALA A 224 -11.95 -7.25 11.57
N VAL A 225 -11.17 -6.48 10.81
CA VAL A 225 -11.16 -6.52 9.34
C VAL A 225 -10.79 -7.91 8.83
N TYR A 226 -9.69 -8.48 9.34
CA TYR A 226 -9.24 -9.81 8.91
C TYR A 226 -10.19 -10.91 9.37
N TYR A 227 -10.69 -10.83 10.60
CA TYR A 227 -11.66 -11.78 11.14
C TYR A 227 -12.94 -11.83 10.29
N LEU A 228 -13.50 -10.67 9.96
CA LEU A 228 -14.68 -10.59 9.10
C LEU A 228 -14.39 -11.09 7.69
N SER A 229 -13.23 -10.72 7.12
CA SER A 229 -12.86 -11.16 5.76
C SER A 229 -12.70 -12.68 5.67
N ILE A 230 -12.03 -13.30 6.65
CA ILE A 230 -11.76 -14.74 6.65
C ILE A 230 -13.05 -15.51 6.92
N ASN A 231 -13.80 -15.16 7.96
CA ASN A 231 -14.99 -15.94 8.32
C ASN A 231 -16.13 -15.80 7.30
N LEU A 232 -16.51 -14.56 6.94
CA LEU A 232 -17.57 -14.36 5.96
C LEU A 232 -17.14 -14.81 4.57
N GLY A 233 -15.89 -14.48 4.19
CA GLY A 233 -15.33 -14.90 2.89
C GLY A 233 -15.19 -16.41 2.79
N GLY A 234 -14.80 -17.07 3.87
CA GLY A 234 -14.66 -18.53 3.94
C GLY A 234 -15.99 -19.24 3.75
N VAL A 235 -17.09 -18.77 4.37
CA VAL A 235 -18.43 -19.35 4.17
C VAL A 235 -18.81 -19.35 2.69
N PHE A 236 -18.69 -18.21 2.02
CA PHE A 236 -18.99 -18.11 0.58
C PHE A 236 -17.98 -18.88 -0.27
N GLY A 237 -16.70 -18.87 0.11
CA GLY A 237 -15.65 -19.62 -0.56
C GLY A 237 -15.90 -21.12 -0.54
N ASN A 238 -16.29 -21.68 0.62
CA ASN A 238 -16.62 -23.09 0.78
C ASN A 238 -17.83 -23.50 -0.09
N VAL A 239 -18.85 -22.65 -0.18
CA VAL A 239 -19.99 -22.92 -1.08
C VAL A 239 -19.51 -23.03 -2.54
N ILE A 240 -18.67 -22.09 -2.99
CA ILE A 240 -18.13 -22.13 -4.35
C ILE A 240 -17.25 -23.37 -4.55
N SER A 241 -16.34 -23.67 -3.61
CA SER A 241 -15.47 -24.84 -3.66
C SER A 241 -16.30 -26.14 -3.75
N ASN A 242 -17.35 -26.29 -2.93
CA ASN A 242 -18.22 -27.45 -2.97
C ASN A 242 -18.98 -27.57 -4.32
N CYS A 243 -19.42 -26.46 -4.89
CA CYS A 243 -20.05 -26.49 -6.21
C CYS A 243 -19.10 -26.98 -7.29
N PHE A 244 -17.84 -26.50 -7.27
CA PHE A 244 -16.83 -26.93 -8.23
C PHE A 244 -16.36 -28.36 -8.00
N SER A 245 -16.30 -28.86 -6.76
CA SER A 245 -15.98 -30.26 -6.46
C SER A 245 -17.07 -31.20 -6.96
N VAL A 246 -18.35 -30.85 -6.78
CA VAL A 246 -19.45 -31.61 -7.36
C VAL A 246 -19.39 -31.61 -8.88
N LEU A 247 -19.09 -30.46 -9.49
CA LEU A 247 -18.92 -30.34 -10.95
C LEU A 247 -17.77 -31.20 -11.47
N SER A 248 -16.62 -31.19 -10.77
CA SER A 248 -15.46 -32.03 -11.09
C SER A 248 -15.83 -33.52 -11.06
N ASN A 249 -16.47 -33.98 -9.98
CA ASN A 249 -16.91 -35.37 -9.85
C ASN A 249 -17.92 -35.78 -10.92
N LEU A 250 -18.87 -34.90 -11.25
CA LEU A 250 -19.84 -35.17 -12.35
C LEU A 250 -19.15 -35.31 -13.70
N VAL A 251 -18.17 -34.45 -13.99
CA VAL A 251 -17.41 -34.50 -15.24
C VAL A 251 -16.55 -35.75 -15.29
N GLU A 252 -15.93 -36.15 -14.20
CA GLU A 252 -15.15 -37.38 -14.06
C GLU A 252 -16.01 -38.61 -14.33
N ILE A 253 -17.19 -38.73 -13.70
CA ILE A 253 -18.12 -39.85 -13.91
C ILE A 253 -18.56 -39.92 -15.38
N LYS A 254 -18.95 -38.80 -15.97
CA LYS A 254 -19.41 -38.72 -17.35
C LYS A 254 -18.34 -39.09 -18.37
N LEU A 255 -17.11 -38.62 -18.17
CA LEU A 255 -15.99 -38.92 -19.04
C LEU A 255 -15.56 -40.39 -18.91
N ASN A 256 -15.64 -40.97 -17.72
CA ASN A 256 -15.42 -42.40 -17.48
C ASN A 256 -16.48 -43.25 -18.20
N GLU A 257 -17.77 -42.87 -18.15
CA GLU A 257 -18.85 -43.54 -18.89
C GLU A 257 -18.62 -43.52 -20.42
N LEU A 258 -17.99 -42.45 -20.93
CA LEU A 258 -17.67 -42.31 -22.36
C LEU A 258 -16.41 -43.06 -22.78
N GLY A 259 -15.69 -43.73 -21.83
CA GLY A 259 -14.47 -44.47 -22.12
C GLY A 259 -13.27 -43.61 -22.51
N VAL A 260 -13.25 -42.36 -22.05
CA VAL A 260 -12.18 -41.41 -22.34
C VAL A 260 -10.92 -41.81 -21.53
N GLY A 261 -9.75 -41.58 -22.11
CA GLY A 261 -8.49 -41.91 -21.42
C GLY A 261 -8.28 -41.15 -20.12
N GLU A 262 -7.75 -41.82 -19.09
CA GLU A 262 -7.55 -41.27 -17.72
C GLU A 262 -6.81 -39.93 -17.69
N TRP A 263 -5.86 -39.71 -18.58
CA TRP A 263 -5.10 -38.44 -18.66
C TRP A 263 -5.98 -37.26 -19.03
N LEU A 264 -7.02 -37.46 -19.89
CA LEU A 264 -7.94 -36.39 -20.31
C LEU A 264 -8.96 -36.11 -19.23
N ILE A 265 -9.37 -37.15 -18.49
CA ILE A 265 -10.26 -37.04 -17.34
C ILE A 265 -9.59 -36.18 -16.27
N SER A 266 -8.35 -36.51 -15.89
CA SER A 266 -7.57 -35.75 -14.92
C SER A 266 -7.28 -34.32 -15.39
N LEU A 267 -7.02 -34.12 -16.69
CA LEU A 267 -6.87 -32.77 -17.24
C LEU A 267 -8.13 -31.92 -17.04
N CYS A 268 -9.29 -32.46 -17.35
CA CYS A 268 -10.55 -31.72 -17.25
C CYS A 268 -10.99 -31.52 -15.80
N ALA A 269 -10.98 -32.56 -14.98
CA ALA A 269 -11.45 -32.55 -13.61
C ALA A 269 -10.47 -31.84 -12.68
N ASP A 270 -9.21 -32.28 -12.66
CA ASP A 270 -8.21 -31.80 -11.68
C ASP A 270 -7.54 -30.51 -12.15
N ALA A 271 -7.07 -30.43 -13.42
CA ALA A 271 -6.31 -29.27 -13.85
C ALA A 271 -7.21 -28.08 -14.18
N ILE A 272 -8.35 -28.27 -14.85
CA ILE A 272 -9.18 -27.14 -15.29
C ILE A 272 -10.22 -26.78 -14.24
N ILE A 273 -11.13 -27.73 -13.91
CA ILE A 273 -12.29 -27.44 -13.07
C ILE A 273 -11.85 -27.13 -11.63
N SER A 274 -11.00 -27.97 -11.03
CA SER A 274 -10.54 -27.75 -9.65
C SER A 274 -9.71 -26.49 -9.50
N SER A 275 -8.82 -26.17 -10.48
CA SER A 275 -8.05 -24.92 -10.45
C SER A 275 -8.92 -23.68 -10.58
N VAL A 276 -9.94 -23.67 -11.46
CA VAL A 276 -10.89 -22.57 -11.58
C VAL A 276 -11.70 -22.43 -10.30
N GLY A 277 -12.17 -23.55 -9.74
CA GLY A 277 -12.90 -23.60 -8.47
C GLY A 277 -12.07 -23.03 -7.31
N GLY A 278 -10.80 -23.42 -7.20
CA GLY A 278 -9.87 -22.90 -6.21
C GLY A 278 -9.68 -21.38 -6.33
N ILE A 279 -9.45 -20.87 -7.54
CA ILE A 279 -9.31 -19.41 -7.75
C ILE A 279 -10.58 -18.65 -7.38
N LEU A 280 -11.74 -19.16 -7.77
CA LEU A 280 -13.02 -18.51 -7.50
C LEU A 280 -13.46 -18.61 -6.03
N SER A 281 -13.04 -19.65 -5.31
CA SER A 281 -13.32 -19.78 -3.88
C SER A 281 -12.67 -18.69 -3.01
N PHE A 282 -11.53 -18.14 -3.45
CA PHE A 282 -10.86 -17.01 -2.78
C PHE A 282 -11.46 -15.64 -3.12
N LEU A 283 -12.24 -15.54 -4.20
CA LEU A 283 -12.79 -14.26 -4.67
C LEU A 283 -13.68 -13.56 -3.62
N PRO A 284 -14.61 -14.24 -2.90
CA PRO A 284 -15.42 -13.60 -1.87
C PRO A 284 -14.59 -13.04 -0.72
N GLN A 285 -13.56 -13.76 -0.28
CA GLN A 285 -12.67 -13.31 0.80
C GLN A 285 -11.92 -12.04 0.41
N ILE A 286 -11.37 -12.01 -0.81
CA ILE A 286 -10.66 -10.85 -1.36
C ILE A 286 -11.61 -9.66 -1.50
N LEU A 287 -12.84 -9.88 -1.95
CA LEU A 287 -13.86 -8.85 -2.14
C LEU A 287 -14.26 -8.19 -0.82
N ILE A 288 -14.51 -8.99 0.21
CA ILE A 288 -14.83 -8.47 1.55
C ILE A 288 -13.65 -7.69 2.11
N LEU A 289 -12.43 -8.23 1.99
CA LEU A 289 -11.22 -7.55 2.45
C LEU A 289 -11.05 -6.17 1.78
N PHE A 290 -11.19 -6.10 0.45
CA PHE A 290 -11.06 -4.83 -0.28
C PHE A 290 -12.16 -3.85 0.06
N THR A 291 -13.38 -4.34 0.30
CA THR A 291 -14.49 -3.50 0.74
C THR A 291 -14.16 -2.84 2.08
N LEU A 292 -13.72 -3.63 3.06
CA LEU A 292 -13.38 -3.12 4.39
C LEU A 292 -12.17 -2.17 4.36
N LEU A 293 -11.13 -2.49 3.59
CA LEU A 293 -9.98 -1.61 3.42
C LEU A 293 -10.35 -0.30 2.71
N ALA A 294 -11.19 -0.34 1.67
CA ALA A 294 -11.68 0.85 0.99
C ALA A 294 -12.51 1.76 1.92
N LEU A 295 -13.32 1.18 2.81
CA LEU A 295 -14.05 1.92 3.85
C LEU A 295 -13.10 2.62 4.83
N ILE A 296 -12.04 1.93 5.27
CA ILE A 296 -11.00 2.48 6.16
C ILE A 296 -10.23 3.61 5.46
N GLU A 297 -9.89 3.43 4.19
CA GLU A 297 -9.15 4.42 3.39
C GLU A 297 -10.02 5.69 3.17
N ASP A 298 -11.26 5.52 2.72
CA ASP A 298 -12.15 6.66 2.39
C ASP A 298 -12.61 7.43 3.65
N SER A 299 -12.70 6.77 4.81
CA SER A 299 -13.02 7.40 6.09
C SER A 299 -11.94 8.37 6.59
N GLY A 300 -10.70 8.24 6.09
CA GLY A 300 -9.53 8.99 6.57
C GLY A 300 -8.87 8.40 7.81
N TYR A 301 -9.28 7.20 8.27
CA TYR A 301 -8.65 6.50 9.38
C TYR A 301 -7.20 6.09 9.06
N ALA A 302 -6.97 5.65 7.83
CA ALA A 302 -5.66 5.24 7.34
C ALA A 302 -4.57 6.31 7.52
N VAL A 303 -4.89 7.58 7.28
CA VAL A 303 -3.95 8.70 7.45
C VAL A 303 -3.52 8.87 8.91
N ARG A 304 -4.43 8.65 9.86
CA ARG A 304 -4.15 8.75 11.30
C ARG A 304 -3.24 7.65 11.78
N VAL A 305 -3.44 6.44 11.25
CA VAL A 305 -2.57 5.29 11.50
C VAL A 305 -1.15 5.58 10.98
N VAL A 306 -1.03 6.09 9.75
CA VAL A 306 0.27 6.50 9.19
C VAL A 306 0.96 7.52 10.07
N TYR A 307 0.26 8.55 10.53
CA TYR A 307 0.82 9.56 11.44
C TYR A 307 1.32 8.94 12.76
N LEU A 308 0.54 8.01 13.34
CA LEU A 308 0.88 7.35 14.59
C LEU A 308 2.20 6.55 14.51
N PHE A 309 2.40 5.86 13.40
CA PHE A 309 3.57 5.00 13.18
C PHE A 309 4.74 5.68 12.46
N ASP A 310 4.59 6.89 11.93
CA ASP A 310 5.62 7.60 11.17
C ASP A 310 6.94 7.73 11.94
N GLY A 311 6.86 8.07 13.23
CA GLY A 311 8.06 8.18 14.08
C GLY A 311 8.82 6.86 14.30
N VAL A 312 8.13 5.71 14.22
CA VAL A 312 8.74 4.38 14.33
C VAL A 312 9.37 3.98 13.00
N PHE A 313 8.65 4.15 11.90
CA PHE A 313 9.09 3.76 10.56
C PHE A 313 10.30 4.57 10.06
N ARG A 314 10.36 5.85 10.39
CA ARG A 314 11.54 6.69 10.07
C ARG A 314 12.84 6.17 10.65
N LYS A 315 12.81 5.49 11.79
CA LYS A 315 14.02 4.87 12.37
C LYS A 315 14.59 3.77 11.46
N PHE A 316 13.70 3.06 10.78
CA PHE A 316 14.05 2.00 9.83
C PHE A 316 14.36 2.53 8.42
N GLY A 317 14.29 3.85 8.20
CA GLY A 317 14.50 4.47 6.89
C GLY A 317 13.28 4.44 5.98
N LEU A 318 12.12 4.21 6.55
CA LEU A 318 10.82 4.21 5.88
C LEU A 318 10.01 5.39 6.41
N GLY A 319 9.30 6.11 5.56
CA GLY A 319 8.31 7.09 6.00
C GLY A 319 7.01 6.41 6.43
N GLY A 320 6.17 7.14 7.14
CA GLY A 320 4.86 6.64 7.57
C GLY A 320 3.98 6.17 6.42
N LYS A 321 4.14 6.71 5.21
CA LYS A 321 3.42 6.25 4.01
C LYS A 321 3.72 4.79 3.63
N SER A 322 4.91 4.28 3.97
CA SER A 322 5.30 2.89 3.71
C SER A 322 4.49 1.89 4.54
N LEU A 323 3.90 2.33 5.66
CA LEU A 323 3.07 1.49 6.51
C LEU A 323 1.80 1.01 5.79
N MET A 324 1.16 1.87 4.98
CA MET A 324 -0.08 1.49 4.29
C MET A 324 0.10 0.32 3.32
N PRO A 325 1.07 0.34 2.40
CA PRO A 325 1.39 -0.83 1.58
C PRO A 325 1.66 -2.10 2.40
N MET A 326 2.33 -1.98 3.54
CA MET A 326 2.64 -3.14 4.40
C MET A 326 1.38 -3.68 5.08
N ILE A 327 0.49 -2.82 5.59
CA ILE A 327 -0.80 -3.23 6.16
C ILE A 327 -1.65 -3.93 5.09
N VAL A 328 -1.76 -3.33 3.91
CA VAL A 328 -2.53 -3.94 2.80
C VAL A 328 -1.91 -5.28 2.39
N SER A 329 -0.57 -5.42 2.46
CA SER A 329 0.14 -6.68 2.19
C SER A 329 -0.21 -7.79 3.16
N CYS A 330 -0.63 -7.50 4.40
CA CYS A 330 -1.14 -8.51 5.33
C CYS A 330 -2.42 -9.19 4.81
N GLY A 331 -3.22 -8.52 4.00
CA GLY A 331 -4.33 -9.14 3.31
C GLY A 331 -3.89 -9.82 2.01
N CYS A 332 -3.30 -9.03 1.12
CA CYS A 332 -2.82 -9.50 -0.18
C CYS A 332 -1.57 -8.71 -0.61
N THR A 333 -0.47 -9.40 -0.85
CA THR A 333 0.80 -8.79 -1.26
C THR A 333 0.69 -8.06 -2.60
N VAL A 334 -0.13 -8.55 -3.55
CA VAL A 334 -0.36 -7.90 -4.86
C VAL A 334 -0.86 -6.46 -4.66
N THR A 335 -1.91 -6.30 -3.86
CA THR A 335 -2.51 -4.98 -3.60
C THR A 335 -1.63 -4.11 -2.73
N GLY A 336 -0.89 -4.72 -1.79
CA GLY A 336 0.13 -4.02 -1.02
C GLY A 336 1.20 -3.40 -1.92
N LEU A 337 1.74 -4.15 -2.87
CA LEU A 337 2.72 -3.67 -3.84
C LEU A 337 2.15 -2.55 -4.73
N MET A 338 0.91 -2.68 -5.18
CA MET A 338 0.24 -1.63 -5.96
C MET A 338 0.02 -0.34 -5.15
N SER A 339 -0.27 -0.46 -3.86
CA SER A 339 -0.44 0.70 -2.98
C SER A 339 0.87 1.45 -2.74
N THR A 340 2.05 0.88 -3.07
CA THR A 340 3.33 1.61 -2.98
C THR A 340 3.40 2.83 -3.89
N ARG A 341 2.49 2.96 -4.85
CA ARG A 341 2.36 4.14 -5.74
C ARG A 341 2.06 5.43 -4.98
N ILE A 342 1.53 5.34 -3.76
CA ILE A 342 1.30 6.51 -2.88
C ILE A 342 2.59 7.11 -2.32
N ILE A 343 3.71 6.37 -2.41
CA ILE A 343 5.01 6.80 -1.91
C ILE A 343 5.70 7.61 -3.00
N GLU A 344 5.95 8.88 -2.73
CA GLU A 344 6.52 9.84 -3.69
C GLU A 344 8.02 9.60 -3.90
N GLY A 345 8.75 9.27 -2.84
CA GLY A 345 10.18 9.02 -2.87
C GLY A 345 10.52 7.70 -3.59
N ARG A 346 11.16 7.75 -4.77
CA ARG A 346 11.50 6.54 -5.54
C ARG A 346 12.29 5.51 -4.74
N LYS A 347 13.27 5.94 -3.94
CA LYS A 347 14.10 5.05 -3.12
C LYS A 347 13.29 4.40 -2.00
N GLU A 348 12.46 5.18 -1.32
CA GLU A 348 11.57 4.71 -0.26
C GLU A 348 10.54 3.71 -0.82
N ARG A 349 9.95 4.02 -1.99
CA ARG A 349 9.03 3.13 -2.69
C ARG A 349 9.69 1.79 -3.03
N ILE A 350 10.91 1.80 -3.58
CA ILE A 350 11.67 0.57 -3.88
C ILE A 350 11.92 -0.21 -2.60
N MET A 351 12.36 0.44 -1.52
CA MET A 351 12.60 -0.21 -0.23
C MET A 351 11.32 -0.84 0.33
N THR A 352 10.19 -0.15 0.22
CA THR A 352 8.88 -0.68 0.63
C THR A 352 8.48 -1.89 -0.22
N ILE A 353 8.71 -1.89 -1.54
CA ILE A 353 8.45 -3.03 -2.41
C ILE A 353 9.30 -4.25 -2.00
N PHE A 354 10.56 -4.05 -1.58
CA PHE A 354 11.43 -5.12 -1.10
C PHE A 354 10.94 -5.75 0.20
N LEU A 355 10.38 -4.95 1.12
CA LEU A 355 10.02 -5.36 2.48
C LEU A 355 8.56 -5.78 2.63
N SER A 356 7.65 -5.23 1.82
CA SER A 356 6.21 -5.55 1.92
C SER A 356 5.88 -7.04 1.83
N PRO A 357 6.56 -7.88 1.01
CA PRO A 357 6.30 -9.30 0.96
C PRO A 357 6.66 -10.07 2.23
N PHE A 358 7.41 -9.51 3.17
CA PHE A 358 7.69 -10.14 4.47
C PHE A 358 6.47 -10.12 5.40
N MET A 359 5.47 -9.29 5.11
CA MET A 359 4.22 -9.33 5.85
C MET A 359 3.43 -10.60 5.48
N PRO A 360 2.85 -11.29 6.48
CA PRO A 360 2.01 -12.46 6.22
C PRO A 360 0.73 -12.06 5.51
N CYS A 361 0.47 -12.64 4.34
CA CYS A 361 -0.79 -12.47 3.62
C CYS A 361 -1.77 -13.63 3.94
N GLY A 362 -3.05 -13.49 3.53
CA GLY A 362 -4.08 -14.49 3.79
C GLY A 362 -3.69 -15.91 3.38
N ALA A 363 -3.08 -16.08 2.20
CA ALA A 363 -2.60 -17.38 1.71
C ALA A 363 -1.51 -17.99 2.60
N LYS A 364 -0.56 -17.18 3.09
CA LYS A 364 0.45 -17.64 4.05
C LYS A 364 -0.16 -18.02 5.40
N THR A 365 -1.20 -17.32 5.83
CA THR A 365 -1.89 -17.62 7.10
C THR A 365 -2.54 -19.00 7.07
N ALA A 366 -3.09 -19.45 5.95
CA ALA A 366 -3.60 -20.81 5.78
C ALA A 366 -2.51 -21.87 6.05
N VAL A 367 -1.30 -21.65 5.50
CA VAL A 367 -0.14 -22.51 5.75
C VAL A 367 0.21 -22.53 7.26
N PHE A 368 0.24 -21.35 7.91
CA PHE A 368 0.56 -21.29 9.34
C PHE A 368 -0.50 -21.98 10.21
N ALA A 369 -1.78 -21.87 9.87
CA ALA A 369 -2.86 -22.56 10.55
C ALA A 369 -2.75 -24.09 10.41
N TYR A 370 -2.46 -24.58 9.20
CA TYR A 370 -2.22 -26.00 8.94
C TYR A 370 -1.06 -26.54 9.79
N PHE A 371 0.10 -25.88 9.75
CA PHE A 371 1.27 -26.29 10.52
C PHE A 371 1.04 -26.20 12.04
N ALA A 372 0.34 -25.15 12.51
CA ALA A 372 -0.03 -25.02 13.91
C ALA A 372 -0.91 -26.18 14.37
N SER A 373 -1.84 -26.64 13.53
CA SER A 373 -2.69 -27.80 13.80
C SER A 373 -1.89 -29.11 13.76
N ALA A 374 -1.11 -29.34 12.71
CA ALA A 374 -0.42 -30.62 12.47
C ALA A 374 0.77 -30.86 13.41
N PHE A 375 1.52 -29.81 13.79
CA PHE A 375 2.78 -29.95 14.53
C PHE A 375 2.78 -29.34 15.93
N PHE A 376 1.82 -28.45 16.25
CA PHE A 376 1.80 -27.67 17.50
C PHE A 376 0.48 -27.79 18.26
N ASN A 377 -0.24 -28.91 18.10
CA ASN A 377 -1.50 -29.20 18.79
C ASN A 377 -2.55 -28.08 18.66
N GLY A 378 -2.63 -27.41 17.54
CA GLY A 378 -3.60 -26.33 17.32
C GLY A 378 -3.28 -25.01 18.05
N ASN A 379 -2.05 -24.83 18.53
CA ASN A 379 -1.68 -23.64 19.28
C ASN A 379 -1.67 -22.38 18.38
N ALA A 380 -2.69 -21.54 18.53
CA ALA A 380 -2.84 -20.30 17.78
C ALA A 380 -1.68 -19.30 18.00
N LEU A 381 -0.96 -19.37 19.13
CA LEU A 381 0.20 -18.50 19.38
C LEU A 381 1.34 -18.75 18.39
N VAL A 382 1.46 -19.98 17.88
CA VAL A 382 2.48 -20.32 16.87
C VAL A 382 2.17 -19.60 15.55
N ALA A 383 0.93 -19.61 15.10
CA ALA A 383 0.53 -18.86 13.91
C ALA A 383 0.68 -17.35 14.12
N ALA A 384 0.31 -16.84 15.30
CA ALA A 384 0.48 -15.43 15.67
C ALA A 384 1.97 -15.00 15.70
N SER A 385 2.87 -15.89 16.15
CA SER A 385 4.31 -15.60 16.18
C SER A 385 4.89 -15.32 14.80
N MET A 386 4.33 -15.86 13.72
CA MET A 386 4.74 -15.57 12.35
C MET A 386 4.47 -14.12 11.95
N TYR A 387 3.40 -13.49 12.46
CA TYR A 387 3.14 -12.06 12.26
C TYR A 387 4.21 -11.20 12.93
N PHE A 388 4.58 -11.54 14.18
CA PHE A 388 5.65 -10.84 14.89
C PHE A 388 7.00 -11.04 14.20
N LEU A 389 7.29 -12.25 13.72
CA LEU A 389 8.52 -12.53 12.96
C LEU A 389 8.58 -11.68 11.68
N GLY A 390 7.49 -11.57 10.94
CA GLY A 390 7.41 -10.72 9.75
C GLY A 390 7.72 -9.26 10.06
N ILE A 391 7.11 -8.70 11.10
CA ILE A 391 7.34 -7.32 11.55
C ILE A 391 8.80 -7.10 11.98
N ILE A 392 9.38 -8.04 12.73
CA ILE A 392 10.78 -7.99 13.15
C ILE A 392 11.69 -8.02 11.92
N CYS A 393 11.43 -8.90 10.97
CA CYS A 393 12.21 -8.99 9.73
C CYS A 393 12.12 -7.72 8.90
N VAL A 394 10.95 -7.09 8.77
CA VAL A 394 10.79 -5.78 8.12
C VAL A 394 11.69 -4.74 8.80
N GLY A 395 11.71 -4.70 10.13
CA GLY A 395 12.57 -3.78 10.88
C GLY A 395 14.06 -4.05 10.67
N VAL A 396 14.50 -5.30 10.85
CA VAL A 396 15.91 -5.70 10.73
C VAL A 396 16.43 -5.50 9.31
N PHE A 397 15.73 -6.03 8.32
CA PHE A 397 16.13 -5.89 6.92
C PHE A 397 15.97 -4.45 6.41
N GLY A 398 15.01 -3.68 6.95
CA GLY A 398 14.91 -2.25 6.73
C GLY A 398 16.16 -1.51 7.18
N LEU A 399 16.69 -1.79 8.37
CA LEU A 399 17.93 -1.22 8.86
C LEU A 399 19.16 -1.64 8.02
N ILE A 400 19.21 -2.89 7.57
CA ILE A 400 20.26 -3.40 6.69
C ILE A 400 20.25 -2.66 5.36
N LEU A 401 19.08 -2.57 4.72
CA LEU A 401 18.92 -1.87 3.45
C LEU A 401 19.27 -0.38 3.56
N LYS A 402 18.86 0.29 4.63
CA LYS A 402 19.18 1.71 4.90
C LYS A 402 20.69 1.98 4.92
N ARG A 403 21.50 1.02 5.35
CA ARG A 403 22.97 1.14 5.39
C ARG A 403 23.64 0.97 4.02
N THR A 404 22.92 0.43 3.03
CA THR A 404 23.48 0.23 1.68
C THR A 404 23.65 1.58 0.95
N LYS A 405 24.64 1.67 0.07
CA LYS A 405 24.93 2.90 -0.71
C LYS A 405 23.71 3.42 -1.50
N TYR A 406 22.85 2.51 -1.97
CA TYR A 406 21.68 2.86 -2.78
C TYR A 406 20.59 3.57 -1.96
N PHE A 407 20.37 3.16 -0.70
CA PHE A 407 19.33 3.68 0.18
C PHE A 407 19.85 4.70 1.21
N LYS A 408 21.13 5.08 1.14
CA LYS A 408 21.70 6.13 2.00
C LYS A 408 21.04 7.49 1.65
N ASN A 409 20.74 8.31 2.68
CA ASN A 409 20.06 9.62 2.56
C ASN A 409 18.57 9.57 2.12
N LEU A 410 17.79 8.75 2.82
CA LEU A 410 16.33 8.72 2.74
C LEU A 410 15.71 9.82 3.66
N ASN A 411 16.17 11.06 3.57
CA ASN A 411 15.68 12.16 4.41
C ASN A 411 14.72 13.05 3.62
N ASP A 412 13.59 12.54 3.18
CA ASP A 412 12.51 13.38 2.69
C ASP A 412 11.64 13.81 3.88
N PHE A 413 11.72 15.07 4.26
CA PHE A 413 10.82 15.70 5.22
C PHE A 413 9.42 15.74 4.59
N PHE A 414 8.56 14.86 5.05
CA PHE A 414 7.18 14.83 4.61
C PHE A 414 6.27 15.46 5.67
N VAL A 415 5.54 16.49 5.26
CA VAL A 415 4.47 17.09 6.06
C VAL A 415 3.14 16.49 5.58
N MET A 416 2.51 15.66 6.42
CA MET A 416 1.24 15.03 6.09
C MET A 416 0.07 15.90 6.58
N GLU A 417 -0.86 16.20 5.67
CA GLU A 417 -2.16 16.73 6.05
C GLU A 417 -3.05 15.62 6.58
N ILE A 418 -3.68 15.86 7.72
CA ILE A 418 -4.67 14.95 8.28
C ILE A 418 -6.04 15.43 7.79
N PRO A 419 -6.67 14.75 6.82
CA PRO A 419 -7.98 15.13 6.33
C PRO A 419 -9.02 14.92 7.43
N PRO A 420 -10.13 15.68 7.44
CA PRO A 420 -11.21 15.46 8.39
C PRO A 420 -11.83 14.07 8.19
N ILE A 421 -12.31 13.46 9.29
CA ILE A 421 -13.04 12.20 9.23
C ILE A 421 -14.33 12.42 8.44
N ARG A 422 -14.55 11.62 7.41
CA ARG A 422 -15.73 11.67 6.54
C ARG A 422 -16.45 10.33 6.57
N LYS A 423 -17.77 10.37 6.35
CA LYS A 423 -18.51 9.15 6.06
C LYS A 423 -18.06 8.62 4.71
N PRO A 424 -17.71 7.32 4.57
CA PRO A 424 -17.31 6.73 3.31
C PRO A 424 -18.39 6.91 2.24
N SER A 425 -17.95 7.19 1.02
CA SER A 425 -18.86 7.30 -0.13
C SER A 425 -19.08 5.92 -0.73
N ILE A 426 -20.29 5.38 -0.62
CA ILE A 426 -20.66 4.06 -1.16
C ILE A 426 -20.30 3.94 -2.65
N LYS A 427 -20.53 5.01 -3.43
CA LYS A 427 -20.20 5.03 -4.86
C LYS A 427 -18.69 4.89 -5.11
N ASN A 428 -17.86 5.56 -4.32
CA ASN A 428 -16.40 5.43 -4.44
C ASN A 428 -15.94 4.02 -4.07
N VAL A 429 -16.48 3.47 -2.97
CA VAL A 429 -16.16 2.11 -2.51
C VAL A 429 -16.51 1.08 -3.60
N ILE A 430 -17.73 1.14 -4.18
CA ILE A 430 -18.14 0.23 -5.25
C ILE A 430 -17.22 0.35 -6.48
N ASN A 431 -16.87 1.56 -6.90
CA ASN A 431 -15.98 1.75 -8.04
C ASN A 431 -14.59 1.14 -7.79
N VAL A 432 -14.04 1.32 -6.59
CA VAL A 432 -12.75 0.71 -6.19
C VAL A 432 -12.83 -0.81 -6.20
N ILE A 433 -13.93 -1.37 -5.69
CA ILE A 433 -14.15 -2.82 -5.67
C ILE A 433 -14.20 -3.39 -7.10
N ILE A 434 -15.02 -2.79 -7.99
CA ILE A 434 -15.15 -3.25 -9.38
C ILE A 434 -13.80 -3.19 -10.10
N GLU A 435 -13.04 -2.11 -9.92
CA GLU A 435 -11.70 -1.97 -10.50
C GLU A 435 -10.76 -3.07 -10.02
N LYS A 436 -10.76 -3.35 -8.70
CA LYS A 436 -9.91 -4.37 -8.09
C LYS A 436 -10.30 -5.79 -8.50
N ILE A 437 -11.60 -6.09 -8.60
CA ILE A 437 -12.08 -7.38 -9.09
C ILE A 437 -11.65 -7.59 -10.54
N LYS A 438 -11.89 -6.58 -11.41
CA LYS A 438 -11.47 -6.66 -12.80
C LYS A 438 -9.97 -6.88 -12.94
N GLU A 439 -9.19 -6.17 -12.16
CA GLU A 439 -7.72 -6.32 -12.17
C GLU A 439 -7.28 -7.71 -11.66
N PHE A 440 -7.92 -8.24 -10.63
CA PHE A 440 -7.66 -9.59 -10.12
C PHE A 440 -7.99 -10.64 -11.18
N LEU A 441 -9.21 -10.63 -11.74
CA LEU A 441 -9.65 -11.62 -12.72
C LEU A 441 -8.81 -11.59 -14.00
N THR A 442 -8.47 -10.41 -14.52
CA THR A 442 -7.74 -10.30 -15.79
C THR A 442 -6.25 -10.56 -15.68
N LYS A 443 -5.64 -10.34 -14.52
CA LYS A 443 -4.18 -10.40 -14.37
C LYS A 443 -3.72 -11.55 -13.46
N ALA A 444 -4.32 -11.67 -12.27
CA ALA A 444 -3.88 -12.64 -11.28
C ALA A 444 -4.49 -14.03 -11.54
N ALA A 445 -5.80 -14.10 -11.76
CA ALA A 445 -6.50 -15.36 -11.95
C ALA A 445 -6.00 -16.12 -13.19
N LEU A 446 -5.81 -15.41 -14.32
CA LEU A 446 -5.27 -16.02 -15.54
C LEU A 446 -3.85 -16.57 -15.34
N ALA A 447 -2.99 -15.82 -14.65
CA ALA A 447 -1.63 -16.28 -14.36
C ALA A 447 -1.63 -17.53 -13.47
N VAL A 448 -2.44 -17.52 -12.40
CA VAL A 448 -2.57 -18.68 -11.50
C VAL A 448 -3.11 -19.89 -12.25
N PHE A 449 -4.13 -19.72 -13.08
CA PHE A 449 -4.70 -20.81 -13.90
C PHE A 449 -3.65 -21.43 -14.83
N CYS A 450 -2.93 -20.63 -15.61
CA CYS A 450 -1.90 -21.16 -16.52
C CYS A 450 -0.84 -21.96 -15.76
N VAL A 451 -0.50 -21.50 -14.58
CA VAL A 451 0.48 -22.17 -13.74
C VAL A 451 -0.07 -23.45 -13.11
N SER A 452 -1.31 -23.46 -12.65
CA SER A 452 -1.95 -24.68 -12.11
C SER A 452 -1.98 -25.79 -13.16
N VAL A 453 -2.34 -25.44 -14.41
CA VAL A 453 -2.28 -26.38 -15.54
C VAL A 453 -0.86 -26.86 -15.81
N PHE A 454 0.13 -25.98 -15.74
CA PHE A 454 1.54 -26.35 -15.91
C PHE A 454 2.04 -27.28 -14.79
N LEU A 455 1.67 -27.03 -13.54
CA LEU A 455 2.00 -27.91 -12.42
C LEU A 455 1.32 -29.27 -12.54
N TRP A 456 0.06 -29.29 -12.96
CA TRP A 456 -0.61 -30.55 -13.27
C TRP A 456 0.14 -31.35 -14.33
N LEU A 457 0.61 -30.67 -15.39
CA LEU A 457 1.39 -31.33 -16.45
C LEU A 457 2.69 -31.93 -15.89
N LEU A 458 3.41 -31.18 -15.05
CA LEU A 458 4.64 -31.72 -14.41
C LEU A 458 4.35 -32.87 -13.45
N LYS A 459 3.18 -32.87 -12.77
CA LYS A 459 2.75 -33.94 -11.88
C LYS A 459 2.32 -35.19 -12.64
N SER A 460 1.60 -35.00 -13.76
CA SER A 460 0.94 -36.09 -14.49
C SER A 460 1.83 -36.75 -15.57
N VAL A 461 2.93 -36.08 -15.97
CA VAL A 461 3.83 -36.57 -17.02
C VAL A 461 5.18 -36.87 -16.42
N GLY A 462 5.72 -38.06 -16.79
CA GLY A 462 7.07 -38.53 -16.47
C GLY A 462 7.83 -38.99 -17.72
N ILE A 463 9.03 -39.51 -17.51
CA ILE A 463 9.91 -39.98 -18.62
C ILE A 463 9.25 -41.10 -19.45
N ARG A 464 8.33 -41.86 -18.86
CA ARG A 464 7.64 -43.00 -19.50
C ARG A 464 6.24 -42.68 -20.03
N GLY A 465 5.84 -41.42 -19.99
CA GLY A 465 4.50 -40.94 -20.39
C GLY A 465 3.64 -40.53 -19.23
N TYR A 466 2.31 -40.74 -19.30
CA TYR A 466 1.37 -40.44 -18.24
C TYR A 466 1.59 -41.33 -17.01
N VAL A 467 1.78 -40.75 -15.85
CA VAL A 467 2.23 -41.41 -14.62
C VAL A 467 1.07 -41.85 -13.73
N GLY A 468 -0.13 -41.25 -13.91
CA GLY A 468 -1.29 -41.53 -13.07
C GLY A 468 -1.04 -41.24 -11.57
N GLU A 469 -1.30 -42.23 -10.71
CA GLU A 469 -1.14 -42.09 -9.26
C GLU A 469 0.32 -42.19 -8.75
N LYS A 470 1.25 -42.64 -9.57
CA LYS A 470 2.67 -42.83 -9.17
C LYS A 470 3.47 -41.55 -9.31
N ILE A 471 3.29 -40.61 -8.40
CA ILE A 471 3.94 -39.29 -8.44
C ILE A 471 5.48 -39.38 -8.46
N GLU A 472 6.08 -40.49 -7.96
CA GLU A 472 7.52 -40.69 -7.91
C GLU A 472 8.19 -40.82 -9.31
N ASP A 473 7.43 -41.17 -10.35
CA ASP A 473 7.90 -41.21 -11.72
C ASP A 473 7.69 -39.90 -12.50
N SER A 474 7.12 -38.89 -11.88
CA SER A 474 6.78 -37.60 -12.49
C SER A 474 8.00 -36.67 -12.65
N PHE A 475 7.92 -35.74 -13.61
CA PHE A 475 8.92 -34.67 -13.71
C PHE A 475 8.94 -33.79 -12.44
N LEU A 476 7.83 -33.63 -11.77
CA LEU A 476 7.73 -32.87 -10.52
C LEU A 476 8.59 -33.51 -9.41
N TYR A 477 8.58 -34.83 -9.30
CA TYR A 477 9.46 -35.58 -8.38
C TYR A 477 10.93 -35.36 -8.69
N LEU A 478 11.33 -35.51 -9.99
CA LEU A 478 12.71 -35.32 -10.41
C LEU A 478 13.25 -33.94 -10.05
N ILE A 479 12.44 -32.89 -10.32
CA ILE A 479 12.80 -31.52 -9.99
C ILE A 479 12.86 -31.32 -8.46
N GLY A 480 11.87 -31.84 -7.73
CA GLY A 480 11.82 -31.74 -6.27
C GLY A 480 13.01 -32.40 -5.60
N ASN A 481 13.37 -33.59 -6.05
CA ASN A 481 14.52 -34.35 -5.54
C ASN A 481 15.86 -33.66 -5.88
N ALA A 482 16.00 -33.13 -7.11
CA ALA A 482 17.19 -32.36 -7.50
C ALA A 482 17.42 -31.09 -6.69
N ILE A 483 16.37 -30.48 -6.16
CA ILE A 483 16.46 -29.23 -5.38
C ILE A 483 16.51 -29.51 -3.87
N SER A 484 16.07 -30.66 -3.41
CA SER A 484 15.91 -31.00 -1.97
C SER A 484 17.19 -30.81 -1.15
N TRP A 485 18.38 -31.05 -1.73
CA TRP A 485 19.67 -30.88 -1.08
C TRP A 485 19.92 -29.44 -0.59
N ILE A 486 19.35 -28.42 -1.29
CA ILE A 486 19.47 -27.01 -0.90
C ILE A 486 18.84 -26.76 0.46
N PHE A 487 17.75 -27.49 0.78
CA PHE A 487 16.99 -27.31 2.00
C PHE A 487 17.44 -28.21 3.17
N THR A 488 18.44 -29.10 2.94
CA THR A 488 19.02 -29.95 3.99
C THR A 488 19.49 -29.16 5.22
N PRO A 489 20.22 -28.03 5.10
CA PRO A 489 20.63 -27.23 6.25
C PRO A 489 19.48 -26.61 7.03
N LEU A 490 18.32 -26.47 6.41
CA LEU A 490 17.12 -25.90 7.01
C LEU A 490 16.29 -26.92 7.80
N GLY A 491 16.66 -28.23 7.72
CA GLY A 491 15.98 -29.31 8.43
C GLY A 491 14.76 -29.91 7.73
N PHE A 492 14.52 -29.56 6.44
CA PHE A 492 13.45 -30.14 5.62
C PHE A 492 13.97 -30.49 4.22
N SER A 493 14.58 -31.67 4.10
CA SER A 493 15.27 -32.16 2.91
C SER A 493 14.46 -33.16 2.07
N SER A 494 13.18 -33.35 2.39
CA SER A 494 12.35 -34.28 1.63
C SER A 494 11.97 -33.69 0.27
N TRP A 495 11.87 -34.55 -0.77
CA TRP A 495 11.42 -34.09 -2.08
C TRP A 495 10.01 -33.49 -2.03
N GLN A 496 9.15 -34.03 -1.14
CA GLN A 496 7.78 -33.54 -0.93
C GLN A 496 7.77 -32.08 -0.45
N THR A 497 8.62 -31.73 0.52
CA THR A 497 8.73 -30.34 1.00
C THR A 497 9.28 -29.41 -0.07
N SER A 498 10.20 -29.89 -0.89
CA SER A 498 10.75 -29.12 -2.01
C SER A 498 9.71 -28.85 -3.10
N VAL A 499 8.91 -29.87 -3.44
CA VAL A 499 7.79 -29.75 -4.37
C VAL A 499 6.72 -28.82 -3.83
N ALA A 500 6.38 -28.92 -2.54
CA ALA A 500 5.43 -28.01 -1.90
C ALA A 500 5.91 -26.55 -1.94
N LEU A 501 7.22 -26.30 -1.74
CA LEU A 501 7.78 -24.96 -1.88
C LEU A 501 7.73 -24.45 -3.32
N LEU A 502 7.97 -25.29 -4.31
CA LEU A 502 7.81 -24.94 -5.72
C LEU A 502 6.35 -24.58 -6.03
N SER A 503 5.39 -25.41 -5.63
CA SER A 503 3.96 -25.12 -5.76
C SER A 503 3.60 -23.80 -5.08
N GLY A 504 4.16 -23.55 -3.90
CA GLY A 504 3.99 -22.31 -3.15
C GLY A 504 4.60 -21.07 -3.78
N THR A 505 5.45 -21.18 -4.79
CA THR A 505 5.88 -19.99 -5.57
C THR A 505 4.78 -19.49 -6.48
N PHE A 506 3.87 -20.34 -6.87
CA PHE A 506 2.74 -19.98 -7.71
C PHE A 506 1.56 -19.45 -6.87
N ALA A 507 1.14 -20.23 -5.88
CA ALA A 507 0.12 -19.87 -4.92
C ALA A 507 0.52 -20.43 -3.55
N LYS A 508 0.61 -19.59 -2.52
CA LYS A 508 1.12 -20.02 -1.21
C LYS A 508 0.22 -21.06 -0.51
N GLU A 509 -1.06 -21.04 -0.76
CA GLU A 509 -2.03 -22.04 -0.32
C GLU A 509 -1.78 -23.42 -0.92
N ALA A 510 -1.26 -23.50 -2.15
CA ALA A 510 -0.92 -24.75 -2.81
C ALA A 510 0.13 -25.58 -2.06
N ILE A 511 0.88 -24.99 -1.13
CA ILE A 511 1.79 -25.70 -0.23
C ILE A 511 1.03 -26.75 0.58
N VAL A 512 -0.10 -26.36 1.17
CA VAL A 512 -0.91 -27.27 2.01
C VAL A 512 -1.53 -28.37 1.18
N GLU A 513 -2.18 -28.00 0.08
CA GLU A 513 -2.79 -28.96 -0.86
C GLU A 513 -1.75 -29.98 -1.39
N THR A 514 -0.56 -29.50 -1.75
CA THR A 514 0.52 -30.40 -2.23
C THR A 514 1.00 -31.33 -1.12
N LEU A 515 1.17 -30.85 0.10
CA LEU A 515 1.60 -31.68 1.21
C LEU A 515 0.54 -32.72 1.59
N GLU A 516 -0.74 -32.38 1.58
CA GLU A 516 -1.85 -33.30 1.85
C GLU A 516 -1.96 -34.39 0.76
N LEU A 517 -1.75 -34.03 -0.51
CA LEU A 517 -1.82 -34.96 -1.63
C LEU A 517 -0.65 -35.94 -1.71
N ILE A 518 0.55 -35.52 -1.27
CA ILE A 518 1.79 -36.31 -1.46
C ILE A 518 2.20 -37.04 -0.18
N ALA A 519 1.80 -36.54 0.98
CA ALA A 519 2.23 -37.10 2.27
C ALA A 519 1.09 -37.85 2.94
N ASN A 520 1.18 -39.16 3.01
CA ASN A 520 0.30 -40.01 3.81
C ASN A 520 0.35 -39.63 5.32
N ASN A 521 1.44 -39.00 5.77
CA ASN A 521 1.60 -38.45 7.10
C ASN A 521 2.58 -37.29 7.08
N SER A 522 2.08 -36.06 7.10
CA SER A 522 2.88 -34.84 7.03
C SER A 522 3.89 -34.69 8.19
N GLN A 523 3.62 -35.32 9.33
CA GLN A 523 4.52 -35.30 10.49
C GLN A 523 5.86 -35.99 10.22
N GLN A 524 5.90 -36.98 9.36
CA GLN A 524 7.14 -37.70 9.00
C GLN A 524 8.06 -36.94 8.06
N LEU A 525 7.57 -35.88 7.42
CA LEU A 525 8.35 -35.07 6.47
C LEU A 525 9.35 -34.12 7.14
N PHE A 526 9.17 -33.86 8.41
CA PHE A 526 9.98 -32.93 9.19
C PHE A 526 10.69 -33.67 10.33
N ASN A 527 12.00 -33.48 10.40
CA ASN A 527 12.83 -34.18 11.40
C ASN A 527 12.49 -33.75 12.85
N SER A 528 11.84 -32.59 13.01
CA SER A 528 11.52 -32.03 14.33
C SER A 528 10.50 -30.91 14.23
N THR A 529 9.91 -30.55 15.35
CA THR A 529 8.97 -29.42 15.47
C THR A 529 9.62 -28.08 15.11
N TYR A 530 10.91 -27.90 15.44
CA TYR A 530 11.63 -26.67 15.07
C TYR A 530 11.93 -26.58 13.56
N SER A 531 12.11 -27.72 12.86
CA SER A 531 12.24 -27.71 11.40
C SER A 531 10.92 -27.35 10.71
N ALA A 532 9.77 -27.77 11.27
CA ALA A 532 8.45 -27.31 10.80
C ALA A 532 8.27 -25.79 11.00
N TYR A 533 8.72 -25.27 12.14
CA TYR A 533 8.71 -23.81 12.38
C TYR A 533 9.66 -23.04 11.43
N ALA A 534 10.84 -23.59 11.15
CA ALA A 534 11.77 -23.05 10.16
C ALA A 534 11.18 -23.04 8.74
N PHE A 535 10.42 -24.08 8.39
CA PHE A 535 9.68 -24.12 7.12
C PHE A 535 8.62 -23.01 7.04
N MET A 536 7.83 -22.81 8.10
CA MET A 536 6.86 -21.71 8.18
C MET A 536 7.56 -20.34 7.99
N ALA A 537 8.70 -20.13 8.65
CA ALA A 537 9.48 -18.91 8.52
C ALA A 537 10.04 -18.72 7.10
N PHE A 538 10.48 -19.80 6.47
CA PHE A 538 10.91 -19.77 5.07
C PHE A 538 9.76 -19.40 4.14
N VAL A 539 8.58 -19.99 4.30
CA VAL A 539 7.37 -19.65 3.53
C VAL A 539 6.97 -18.20 3.73
N LEU A 540 7.09 -17.68 4.97
CA LEU A 540 6.81 -16.29 5.29
C LEU A 540 7.69 -15.33 4.49
N LEU A 541 9.00 -15.56 4.47
CA LEU A 541 10.00 -14.60 3.98
C LEU A 541 10.43 -14.85 2.52
N SER A 542 10.16 -16.05 1.98
CA SER A 542 10.49 -16.40 0.60
C SER A 542 9.78 -15.49 -0.41
N PRO A 543 10.31 -15.38 -1.64
CA PRO A 543 9.66 -14.60 -2.69
C PRO A 543 8.15 -14.86 -2.75
N PRO A 544 7.33 -13.82 -2.94
CA PRO A 544 5.88 -13.97 -2.92
C PRO A 544 5.38 -14.74 -4.16
N CYS A 545 4.08 -15.00 -4.23
CA CYS A 545 3.46 -15.69 -5.36
C CYS A 545 3.71 -14.97 -6.70
N VAL A 546 3.61 -15.72 -7.80
CA VAL A 546 3.86 -15.23 -9.18
C VAL A 546 3.06 -13.95 -9.50
N ALA A 547 1.80 -13.86 -9.04
CA ALA A 547 0.99 -12.65 -9.23
C ALA A 547 1.62 -11.42 -8.56
N SER A 548 2.18 -11.59 -7.35
CA SER A 548 2.91 -10.53 -6.64
C SER A 548 4.24 -10.21 -7.31
N LEU A 549 4.96 -11.22 -7.81
CA LEU A 549 6.21 -11.02 -8.55
C LEU A 549 5.97 -10.24 -9.84
N ALA A 550 4.93 -10.58 -10.60
CA ALA A 550 4.54 -9.83 -11.80
C ALA A 550 4.19 -8.37 -11.49
N THR A 551 3.52 -8.14 -10.36
CA THR A 551 3.21 -6.78 -9.89
C THR A 551 4.48 -6.04 -9.48
N ALA A 552 5.36 -6.67 -8.70
CA ALA A 552 6.64 -6.09 -8.29
C ALA A 552 7.52 -5.71 -9.50
N TYR A 553 7.56 -6.57 -10.52
CA TYR A 553 8.28 -6.28 -11.76
C TYR A 553 7.79 -5.00 -12.45
N ARG A 554 6.48 -4.81 -12.52
CA ARG A 554 5.86 -3.61 -13.10
C ARG A 554 6.14 -2.37 -12.24
N GLU A 555 6.01 -2.47 -10.91
CA GLU A 555 6.20 -1.34 -10.00
C GLU A 555 7.68 -0.91 -9.89
N LEU A 556 8.62 -1.84 -10.00
CA LEU A 556 10.06 -1.54 -10.00
C LEU A 556 10.55 -0.97 -11.33
N ASN A 557 9.88 -1.31 -12.44
CA ASN A 557 10.24 -0.93 -13.80
C ASN A 557 11.75 -1.09 -14.11
N SER A 558 12.36 -2.17 -13.60
CA SER A 558 13.78 -2.49 -13.76
C SER A 558 14.04 -3.97 -13.52
N LYS A 559 14.56 -4.67 -14.55
CA LYS A 559 14.95 -6.09 -14.45
C LYS A 559 15.98 -6.32 -13.33
N LYS A 560 16.98 -5.44 -13.23
CA LYS A 560 18.05 -5.55 -12.21
C LYS A 560 17.49 -5.46 -10.79
N LEU A 561 16.61 -4.49 -10.51
CA LEU A 561 16.00 -4.32 -9.19
C LEU A 561 15.07 -5.48 -8.85
N PHE A 562 14.35 -6.02 -9.84
CA PHE A 562 13.48 -7.17 -9.64
C PHE A 562 14.26 -8.42 -9.24
N PHE A 563 15.32 -8.78 -9.98
CA PHE A 563 16.17 -9.91 -9.62
C PHE A 563 16.86 -9.71 -8.27
N LEU A 564 17.33 -8.49 -7.99
CA LEU A 564 17.91 -8.15 -6.69
C LEU A 564 16.90 -8.34 -5.55
N MET A 565 15.64 -7.95 -5.74
CA MET A 565 14.56 -8.17 -4.77
C MET A 565 14.34 -9.66 -4.52
N CYS A 566 14.19 -10.47 -5.57
CA CYS A 566 13.96 -11.90 -5.45
C CYS A 566 15.13 -12.60 -4.73
N THR A 567 16.37 -12.28 -5.12
CA THR A 567 17.57 -12.81 -4.48
C THR A 567 17.66 -12.40 -3.02
N PHE A 568 17.41 -11.13 -2.71
CA PHE A 568 17.40 -10.61 -1.36
C PHE A 568 16.37 -11.33 -0.47
N GLN A 569 15.15 -11.52 -0.96
CA GLN A 569 14.09 -12.22 -0.23
C GLN A 569 14.42 -13.70 -0.04
N PHE A 570 14.96 -14.36 -1.04
CA PHE A 570 15.38 -15.76 -0.92
C PHE A 570 16.50 -15.92 0.12
N VAL A 571 17.54 -15.08 0.07
CA VAL A 571 18.63 -15.08 1.05
C VAL A 571 18.13 -14.76 2.45
N ALA A 572 17.24 -13.80 2.60
CA ALA A 572 16.63 -13.45 3.88
C ALA A 572 15.82 -14.63 4.46
N ALA A 573 14.99 -15.28 3.62
CA ALA A 573 14.22 -16.45 4.03
C ALA A 573 15.15 -17.61 4.45
N TYR A 574 16.17 -17.87 3.67
CA TYR A 574 17.14 -18.93 3.94
C TYR A 574 17.90 -18.68 5.25
N THR A 575 18.43 -17.48 5.43
CA THR A 575 19.20 -17.14 6.64
C THR A 575 18.35 -17.20 7.91
N VAL A 576 17.11 -16.68 7.88
CA VAL A 576 16.21 -16.72 9.04
C VAL A 576 15.77 -18.15 9.35
N ALA A 577 15.39 -18.93 8.34
CA ALA A 577 15.01 -20.35 8.54
C ALA A 577 16.17 -21.19 9.06
N PHE A 578 17.39 -20.97 8.53
CA PHE A 578 18.61 -21.62 9.02
C PHE A 578 18.89 -21.29 10.48
N LEU A 579 18.80 -20.00 10.86
CA LEU A 579 19.01 -19.59 12.24
C LEU A 579 17.98 -20.21 13.18
N ILE A 580 16.70 -20.28 12.76
CA ILE A 580 15.64 -20.91 13.55
C ILE A 580 15.92 -22.40 13.73
N ASN A 581 16.28 -23.11 12.64
CA ASN A 581 16.62 -24.54 12.71
C ASN A 581 17.83 -24.79 13.61
N LEU A 582 18.89 -23.99 13.46
CA LEU A 582 20.12 -24.09 14.25
C LEU A 582 19.85 -23.82 15.74
N LEU A 583 19.11 -22.74 16.06
CA LEU A 583 18.73 -22.42 17.42
C LEU A 583 17.83 -23.50 18.03
N GLY A 584 16.87 -24.01 17.27
CA GLY A 584 16.03 -25.13 17.67
C GLY A 584 16.84 -26.39 18.00
N TYR A 585 17.81 -26.73 17.16
CA TYR A 585 18.74 -27.83 17.39
C TYR A 585 19.59 -27.63 18.66
N LEU A 586 20.19 -26.44 18.84
CA LEU A 586 20.98 -26.10 20.02
C LEU A 586 20.14 -26.13 21.30
N ILE A 587 18.92 -25.60 21.26
CA ILE A 587 18.04 -25.58 22.43
C ILE A 587 17.54 -27.00 22.79
N CYS A 588 17.23 -27.82 21.79
CA CYS A 588 16.81 -29.20 22.02
C CYS A 588 17.95 -30.07 22.57
N SER A 589 19.22 -29.77 22.20
CA SER A 589 20.38 -30.44 22.78
C SER A 589 20.70 -29.99 24.21
N PHE A 590 20.22 -28.80 24.64
CA PHE A 590 20.49 -28.22 25.98
C PHE A 590 19.27 -28.14 26.92
N THR A 591 18.25 -28.96 26.72
CA THR A 591 17.07 -29.13 27.61
C THR A 591 16.00 -28.02 27.59
N ASN A 592 14.77 -28.47 27.33
CA ASN A 592 13.44 -27.97 27.71
C ASN A 592 12.90 -26.67 27.08
N LEU A 593 11.70 -26.85 26.55
CA LEU A 593 10.77 -25.88 25.95
C LEU A 593 10.61 -24.56 26.75
N ILE A 594 10.89 -24.59 28.06
CA ILE A 594 10.80 -23.43 28.97
C ILE A 594 11.91 -22.41 28.69
N LEU A 595 13.11 -22.85 28.36
CA LEU A 595 14.23 -21.96 28.09
C LEU A 595 14.08 -21.20 26.77
N SER A 596 13.45 -21.85 25.77
CA SER A 596 13.15 -21.21 24.48
C SER A 596 12.12 -20.09 24.59
N LEU A 597 11.11 -20.29 25.43
CA LEU A 597 10.10 -19.25 25.71
C LEU A 597 10.71 -18.05 26.46
N ILE A 598 11.62 -18.32 27.41
CA ILE A 598 12.35 -17.28 28.15
C ILE A 598 13.29 -16.49 27.23
N ILE A 599 13.98 -17.15 26.30
CA ILE A 599 14.90 -16.46 25.37
C ILE A 599 14.11 -15.62 24.36
N VAL A 600 12.99 -16.11 23.83
CA VAL A 600 12.12 -15.32 22.93
C VAL A 600 11.52 -14.13 23.69
N ILE A 601 11.11 -14.33 24.94
CA ILE A 601 10.61 -13.23 25.78
C ILE A 601 11.74 -12.24 26.10
N MET A 602 12.96 -12.72 26.40
CA MET A 602 14.14 -11.85 26.62
C MET A 602 14.53 -11.07 25.36
N ILE A 603 14.48 -11.68 24.18
CA ILE A 603 14.71 -10.99 22.90
C ILE A 603 13.61 -9.95 22.66
N MET A 604 12.36 -10.29 22.90
CA MET A 604 11.23 -9.36 22.83
C MET A 604 11.39 -8.18 23.80
N ILE A 605 11.77 -8.43 25.04
CA ILE A 605 12.03 -7.42 26.06
C ILE A 605 13.25 -6.56 25.65
N SER A 606 14.32 -7.15 25.13
CA SER A 606 15.49 -6.42 24.67
C SER A 606 15.20 -5.53 23.46
N VAL A 607 14.37 -5.98 22.53
CA VAL A 607 13.88 -5.19 21.37
C VAL A 607 12.98 -4.04 21.85
N VAL A 608 12.07 -4.29 22.78
CA VAL A 608 11.24 -3.23 23.39
C VAL A 608 12.10 -2.23 24.18
N PHE A 609 13.13 -2.70 24.89
CA PHE A 609 14.05 -1.85 25.61
C PHE A 609 14.97 -1.05 24.67
N ALA A 610 15.43 -1.66 23.58
CA ALA A 610 16.19 -0.97 22.53
C ALA A 610 15.34 0.10 21.82
N ILE A 611 14.08 -0.21 21.53
CA ILE A 611 13.11 0.77 21.00
C ILE A 611 12.87 1.90 22.00
N LYS A 612 12.73 1.59 23.29
CA LYS A 612 12.55 2.58 24.36
C LYS A 612 13.78 3.45 24.58
N ARG A 613 14.98 2.88 24.47
CA ARG A 613 16.27 3.59 24.58
C ARG A 613 16.56 4.47 23.37
N LEU A 614 16.18 4.01 22.18
CA LEU A 614 16.22 4.80 20.94
C LEU A 614 15.13 5.91 20.95
N SER A 615 13.99 5.68 21.58
CA SER A 615 12.93 6.68 21.77
C SER A 615 13.33 7.81 22.73
N LYS A 616 14.15 7.53 23.75
CA LYS A 616 14.65 8.55 24.70
C LYS A 616 15.75 9.44 24.12
N ARG A 617 16.43 9.05 23.05
CA ARG A 617 17.51 9.82 22.41
C ARG A 617 17.06 10.68 21.22
N GLY A 618 15.80 10.66 20.85
CA GLY A 618 15.25 11.52 19.79
C GLY A 618 14.38 12.61 20.38
N CYS A 619 14.85 13.83 20.37
CA CYS A 619 14.10 15.03 20.74
C CYS A 619 12.99 15.29 19.68
N ILE A 620 11.91 14.49 19.72
CA ILE A 620 10.75 14.65 18.80
C ILE A 620 9.76 15.73 19.32
N ASN A 621 9.92 16.15 20.57
CA ASN A 621 9.04 17.19 21.16
C ASN A 621 9.48 18.63 20.88
N CYS A 622 10.59 18.86 20.18
CA CYS A 622 11.02 20.24 19.87
C CYS A 622 10.25 20.92 18.74
N ALA A 623 9.68 20.20 17.80
CA ALA A 623 9.02 20.81 16.64
C ALA A 623 7.65 21.45 16.98
N HIS A 624 6.98 20.99 18.03
CA HIS A 624 5.63 21.51 18.39
C HIS A 624 5.60 22.53 19.52
N LYS A 625 6.69 22.66 20.31
CA LYS A 625 6.75 23.61 21.43
C LYS A 625 7.62 24.84 21.19
N CYS A 626 8.37 24.90 20.10
CA CYS A 626 9.24 26.05 19.81
C CYS A 626 8.57 27.23 19.12
N TYR A 627 7.25 27.24 18.97
CA TYR A 627 6.52 28.35 18.34
C TYR A 627 6.06 29.44 19.34
N GLY A 628 6.67 29.52 20.50
CA GLY A 628 6.25 30.55 21.48
C GLY A 628 7.23 30.92 22.60
N ASP A 629 8.37 30.27 22.75
CA ASP A 629 9.18 30.48 23.95
C ASP A 629 10.63 30.89 23.64
N LYS A 630 10.98 32.15 23.97
CA LYS A 630 12.33 32.75 23.83
C LYS A 630 13.44 32.06 24.65
N LYS A 631 13.15 31.01 25.43
CA LYS A 631 14.13 30.29 26.26
C LYS A 631 14.78 29.08 25.59
N CYS A 632 14.34 28.68 24.39
CA CYS A 632 14.88 27.50 23.69
C CYS A 632 16.22 27.77 22.97
N ASN A 633 16.56 29.04 22.72
CA ASN A 633 17.78 29.41 21.98
C ASN A 633 19.10 29.22 22.76
N LYS A 634 19.07 28.99 24.07
CA LYS A 634 20.27 28.78 24.89
C LYS A 634 20.73 27.31 24.98
N LYS A 635 19.87 26.33 24.66
CA LYS A 635 20.21 24.90 24.73
C LYS A 635 20.71 24.30 23.42
N VAL A 636 20.48 24.95 22.28
CA VAL A 636 20.94 24.47 20.97
C VAL A 636 22.42 24.74 20.74
N LYS A 637 23.02 25.75 21.39
CA LYS A 637 24.47 26.06 21.29
C LYS A 637 25.41 25.12 22.05
N ARG A 638 24.89 24.14 22.81
CA ARG A 638 25.73 23.18 23.57
C ARG A 638 25.88 21.80 22.92
N PHE A 639 25.36 21.60 21.72
CA PHE A 639 25.43 20.31 21.00
C PHE A 639 26.09 20.38 19.63
N THR A 640 26.81 21.47 19.31
CA THR A 640 27.60 21.62 18.07
C THR A 640 29.08 21.90 18.38
N THR A 641 29.62 21.35 19.45
CA THR A 641 31.07 21.15 19.66
C THR A 641 31.31 19.70 20.02
#